data_897a86c458490fe6bd29915745577e3c
#
_entry.id   897a86c458490fe6bd29915745577e3c
#
_cell.length_a   1.000
_cell.length_b   1.000
_cell.length_c   1.000
_cell.angle_alpha   90.00
_cell.angle_beta   90.00
_cell.angle_gamma   90.00
#
_symmetry.space_group_name_H-M   'P 1'
#
loop_
_entity.id
_entity.type
_entity.pdbx_description
1 polymer ?
#
loop_
_entity_poly.entity_id
_entity_poly.type
_entity_poly.pdbx_seq_one_letter_code
_entity_poly.pdbx_strand_id
1 'polypeptide(L)'
;MRVLTSLALCVPAASAVSQAAVTQAAAATTTTAWTSGGFAVDTPNLVREADIVLGSPNSAATQSLPLGNGDLGAAVWAAGGFTAQLNRIDTFPGRKSPGWVQIPGLSALTGASDFKATLDPYDSVLHESGGGMTASVYVRADKDELVVDVTGADPSTSQSATVNLWSGRSPSAAASGGVATLAETWSDNVATTGSGQTFGSLAALTAGGRNVTASVVDAQTVKVAFTPNSDGSYRIIVGAPHWNDTNAGDAQGTAAALLGTDASATSAALQAAHLAWWHTYWNSLGLVKLSSADGTADYMEKLRTLYYFTTAEESRGSLPGSQAGVADLFNYSKDSQDWYPAAYWFWNLRGQVAANIAAGESALNTPLFNLYTSNMSAIQSWTKTYMGGRSGICVPETMRFNGNGFQNDSQPFSDASCDQNNPPGPTWNGETVSTGAEIGLWVWQQYQTTGDLNFLRQNYPLMQQESEFLLAYTTVGSDGLRHAVANAHENQWDVTDPVNLIDAMKALFPATITAAKTLGTDSALVTQLQTAQNQIPDFPRTDAATHQQLLTASADASGTDVLGQSSQPAATVHNSENDDLEAVWPYGLIGDASPLSTLAQRTYNKRVQVHANDWSFDAVQAARLGLGSEVSADLVALTEKYQTHINGLGDLWGKRPGNEPYIEQTANVAVAVNEALVQDYNGVLRIAPALPAGWDADGTQYIHGGDTVSVQVHGGTIGTVGIKAGSAGSLTVRNPWPGQSVEVVDGGDETTVIVSPTTATQLSIPTVSGHSYLLQRVSAPVSGMTFAKVTGTPATAASHLGGVQIGLDKAGPITGINGLCIDDSGAGTTNGNPVVVWNCSGAANQQWSVEADGTLRTLGKCMDITGGSSANGTKIELWDCSGSANQIWNHQSNGTLLNPQSGKCLDDSGGGPAGTQLIIWTCTASANQLWTLP
;
A
#
# COMPACT_ATOMS: atom_id res chain seq x y z
N MET A 1 -13.95 71.72 18.83
CA MET A 1 -14.17 72.63 17.70
C MET A 1 -14.44 71.78 16.47
N ARG A 2 -15.60 72.03 15.91
CA ARG A 2 -16.22 71.29 14.80
C ARG A 2 -15.34 71.31 13.53
N VAL A 3 -15.39 70.28 12.71
CA VAL A 3 -15.90 70.34 11.33
C VAL A 3 -16.29 68.95 10.87
N LEU A 4 -17.57 68.81 10.52
CA LEU A 4 -18.11 67.70 9.70
C LEU A 4 -17.72 67.94 8.24
N THR A 5 -17.36 66.83 7.60
CA THR A 5 -17.40 66.79 6.13
C THR A 5 -18.12 65.50 5.70
N SER A 6 -19.25 65.67 5.04
CA SER A 6 -20.08 64.67 4.43
C SER A 6 -19.41 64.00 3.27
N LEU A 7 -19.43 62.64 3.26
CA LEU A 7 -19.11 61.84 2.08
C LEU A 7 -20.39 61.32 1.46
N ALA A 8 -20.61 61.70 0.21
CA ALA A 8 -21.73 61.19 -0.60
C ALA A 8 -21.51 59.72 -0.99
N LEU A 9 -22.53 58.85 -0.76
CA LEU A 9 -22.62 57.54 -1.31
C LEU A 9 -22.86 57.58 -2.80
N CYS A 10 -21.89 57.11 -3.62
CA CYS A 10 -22.16 56.67 -4.95
C CYS A 10 -22.53 55.17 -4.92
N VAL A 11 -23.79 54.85 -5.21
CA VAL A 11 -24.26 53.52 -5.49
C VAL A 11 -23.91 53.18 -6.95
N PRO A 12 -23.18 52.12 -7.25
CA PRO A 12 -23.09 51.64 -8.62
C PRO A 12 -24.33 50.78 -8.92
N ALA A 13 -24.99 51.05 -10.03
CA ALA A 13 -26.10 50.31 -10.59
C ALA A 13 -25.69 48.84 -10.82
N ALA A 14 -26.40 47.92 -10.20
CA ALA A 14 -26.28 46.49 -10.45
C ALA A 14 -26.76 46.16 -11.87
N SER A 15 -25.84 45.88 -12.78
CA SER A 15 -26.17 45.22 -14.05
C SER A 15 -26.53 43.77 -13.74
N ALA A 16 -27.82 43.46 -13.90
CA ALA A 16 -28.28 42.09 -13.87
C ALA A 16 -27.67 41.34 -15.09
N VAL A 17 -26.58 40.64 -14.88
CA VAL A 17 -26.16 39.58 -15.79
C VAL A 17 -27.03 38.37 -15.51
N SER A 18 -27.95 38.10 -16.41
CA SER A 18 -28.74 36.85 -16.41
C SER A 18 -27.72 35.72 -16.62
N GLN A 19 -27.40 35.00 -15.55
CA GLN A 19 -26.80 33.67 -15.66
C GLN A 19 -27.83 32.77 -16.34
N ALA A 20 -27.70 32.59 -17.66
CA ALA A 20 -28.26 31.43 -18.30
C ALA A 20 -27.54 30.24 -17.66
N ALA A 21 -28.28 29.50 -16.82
CA ALA A 21 -27.86 28.18 -16.37
C ALA A 21 -27.72 27.32 -17.64
N VAL A 22 -26.50 27.15 -18.12
CA VAL A 22 -26.20 26.06 -19.04
C VAL A 22 -26.27 24.80 -18.19
N THR A 23 -27.47 24.21 -18.13
CA THR A 23 -27.59 22.80 -17.77
C THR A 23 -26.89 22.04 -18.87
N GLN A 24 -25.62 21.77 -18.68
CA GLN A 24 -24.93 20.74 -19.43
C GLN A 24 -25.62 19.45 -19.06
N ALA A 25 -26.51 18.96 -19.91
CA ALA A 25 -27.06 17.63 -19.78
C ALA A 25 -25.83 16.69 -19.78
N ALA A 26 -25.54 16.07 -18.66
CA ALA A 26 -24.55 15.02 -18.59
C ALA A 26 -24.86 14.04 -19.72
N ALA A 27 -23.92 13.82 -20.62
CA ALA A 27 -24.07 12.83 -21.68
C ALA A 27 -24.36 11.50 -20.97
N ALA A 28 -25.53 10.92 -21.24
CA ALA A 28 -25.89 9.62 -20.68
C ALA A 28 -24.79 8.65 -21.11
N THR A 29 -24.30 7.82 -20.18
CA THR A 29 -23.37 6.74 -20.49
C THR A 29 -23.98 5.89 -21.58
N THR A 30 -23.32 5.83 -22.73
CA THR A 30 -23.84 5.15 -23.92
C THR A 30 -23.25 3.74 -24.05
N THR A 31 -22.34 3.38 -23.17
CA THR A 31 -21.61 2.11 -23.18
C THR A 31 -21.77 1.32 -21.89
N THR A 32 -21.68 0.00 -22.00
CA THR A 32 -21.65 -0.93 -20.89
C THR A 32 -20.61 -2.02 -21.13
N ALA A 33 -19.91 -2.45 -20.09
CA ALA A 33 -19.03 -3.63 -20.11
C ALA A 33 -19.80 -4.90 -19.69
N TRP A 34 -21.08 -4.81 -19.38
CA TRP A 34 -21.86 -5.93 -18.88
C TRP A 34 -21.97 -7.07 -19.89
N THR A 35 -21.79 -8.26 -19.42
CA THR A 35 -22.16 -9.51 -20.06
C THR A 35 -23.01 -10.32 -19.10
N SER A 36 -23.60 -11.41 -19.55
CA SER A 36 -24.57 -12.20 -18.74
C SER A 36 -24.06 -12.71 -17.38
N GLY A 37 -22.89 -12.34 -16.92
CA GLY A 37 -22.33 -12.82 -15.64
C GLY A 37 -21.40 -11.84 -14.93
N GLY A 38 -21.16 -10.65 -15.51
CA GLY A 38 -20.24 -9.64 -14.94
C GLY A 38 -19.68 -8.73 -16.02
N PHE A 39 -18.71 -7.91 -15.67
CA PHE A 39 -18.01 -7.10 -16.65
C PHE A 39 -17.01 -7.92 -17.47
N ALA A 40 -16.99 -7.67 -18.76
CA ALA A 40 -15.91 -8.12 -19.62
C ALA A 40 -14.70 -7.20 -19.41
N VAL A 41 -13.60 -7.77 -18.90
CA VAL A 41 -12.37 -7.04 -18.56
C VAL A 41 -11.21 -7.57 -19.41
N ASP A 42 -10.37 -6.67 -19.89
CA ASP A 42 -9.07 -7.00 -20.46
C ASP A 42 -8.02 -7.02 -19.35
N THR A 43 -8.05 -8.09 -18.54
CA THR A 43 -7.21 -8.21 -17.35
C THR A 43 -5.73 -7.90 -17.63
N PRO A 44 -5.09 -8.48 -18.67
CA PRO A 44 -3.67 -8.18 -18.93
C PRO A 44 -3.38 -6.71 -19.16
N ASN A 45 -4.17 -6.06 -20.02
CA ASN A 45 -3.93 -4.65 -20.35
C ASN A 45 -4.32 -3.71 -19.21
N LEU A 46 -5.34 -4.06 -18.42
CA LEU A 46 -5.73 -3.26 -17.25
C LEU A 46 -4.65 -3.32 -16.15
N VAL A 47 -4.13 -4.51 -15.84
CA VAL A 47 -3.07 -4.65 -14.81
C VAL A 47 -1.79 -3.95 -15.28
N ARG A 48 -1.44 -4.05 -16.57
CA ARG A 48 -0.24 -3.41 -17.13
C ARG A 48 -0.30 -1.88 -17.22
N GLU A 49 -1.43 -1.24 -16.92
CA GLU A 49 -1.44 0.20 -16.65
C GLU A 49 -0.55 0.57 -15.47
N ALA A 50 -0.37 -0.37 -14.52
CA ALA A 50 0.50 -0.23 -13.37
C ALA A 50 1.93 -0.76 -13.59
N ASP A 51 2.33 -1.08 -14.83
CA ASP A 51 3.73 -1.41 -15.16
C ASP A 51 4.67 -0.32 -14.62
N ILE A 52 5.72 -0.76 -13.93
CA ILE A 52 6.76 0.14 -13.42
C ILE A 52 7.83 0.29 -14.49
N VAL A 53 7.78 1.39 -15.20
CA VAL A 53 8.68 1.66 -16.35
C VAL A 53 9.91 2.42 -15.90
N LEU A 54 11.10 1.92 -16.24
CA LEU A 54 12.37 2.54 -15.96
C LEU A 54 12.99 3.09 -17.25
N GLY A 55 13.00 4.39 -17.41
CA GLY A 55 13.70 5.11 -18.48
C GLY A 55 15.19 5.24 -18.22
N SER A 56 15.62 5.02 -16.97
CA SER A 56 17.01 4.98 -16.51
C SER A 56 17.19 3.86 -15.49
N PRO A 57 18.44 3.32 -15.32
CA PRO A 57 18.67 2.26 -14.35
C PRO A 57 18.39 2.71 -12.91
N ASN A 58 17.69 1.89 -12.14
CA ASN A 58 17.45 2.07 -10.71
C ASN A 58 18.74 1.77 -9.90
N SER A 59 19.70 2.68 -9.96
CA SER A 59 21.06 2.46 -9.43
C SER A 59 21.17 2.54 -7.91
N ALA A 60 20.17 3.11 -7.23
CA ALA A 60 20.12 3.22 -5.77
C ALA A 60 19.27 2.09 -5.17
N ALA A 61 19.67 1.57 -4.01
CA ALA A 61 18.89 0.56 -3.29
C ALA A 61 17.47 1.06 -2.92
N THR A 62 17.32 2.35 -2.64
CA THR A 62 16.02 3.00 -2.41
C THR A 62 15.09 3.01 -3.63
N GLN A 63 15.59 2.66 -4.80
CA GLN A 63 14.84 2.50 -6.04
C GLN A 63 14.59 1.02 -6.37
N SER A 64 14.74 0.13 -5.40
CA SER A 64 14.55 -1.31 -5.61
C SER A 64 13.12 -1.64 -6.05
N LEU A 65 13.02 -2.68 -6.86
CA LEU A 65 11.75 -3.26 -7.31
C LEU A 65 11.49 -4.57 -6.55
N PRO A 66 10.24 -4.80 -6.11
CA PRO A 66 9.86 -6.01 -5.39
C PRO A 66 9.63 -7.17 -6.34
N LEU A 67 10.03 -8.38 -5.96
CA LEU A 67 9.67 -9.66 -6.57
C LEU A 67 9.56 -10.72 -5.47
N GLY A 68 8.49 -11.52 -5.43
CA GLY A 68 8.30 -12.46 -4.34
C GLY A 68 7.30 -13.59 -4.62
N ASN A 69 7.25 -14.55 -3.67
CA ASN A 69 6.33 -15.68 -3.72
C ASN A 69 5.58 -15.93 -2.40
N GLY A 70 5.68 -14.97 -1.46
CA GLY A 70 5.05 -15.03 -0.14
C GLY A 70 5.95 -15.60 0.97
N ASP A 71 6.95 -16.40 0.65
CA ASP A 71 7.95 -16.93 1.59
C ASP A 71 9.35 -16.34 1.33
N LEU A 72 9.70 -16.17 0.06
CA LEU A 72 10.93 -15.55 -0.42
C LEU A 72 10.60 -14.28 -1.18
N GLY A 73 11.29 -13.19 -0.86
CA GLY A 73 11.26 -11.94 -1.61
C GLY A 73 12.64 -11.48 -2.02
N ALA A 74 12.69 -10.66 -3.05
CA ALA A 74 13.89 -10.01 -3.54
C ALA A 74 13.62 -8.52 -3.80
N ALA A 75 14.44 -7.66 -3.22
CA ALA A 75 14.54 -6.25 -3.59
C ALA A 75 15.62 -6.12 -4.66
N VAL A 76 15.28 -5.66 -5.88
CA VAL A 76 16.16 -5.69 -7.06
C VAL A 76 16.51 -4.29 -7.53
N TRP A 77 17.81 -4.02 -7.75
CA TRP A 77 18.29 -2.75 -8.31
C TRP A 77 19.56 -2.93 -9.16
N ALA A 78 19.87 -1.95 -9.98
CA ALA A 78 20.91 -2.03 -11.02
C ALA A 78 22.35 -1.73 -10.55
N ALA A 79 22.60 -1.55 -9.25
CA ALA A 79 23.96 -1.27 -8.77
C ALA A 79 24.94 -2.39 -9.13
N GLY A 80 26.13 -2.00 -9.64
CA GLY A 80 27.14 -2.97 -10.03
C GLY A 80 26.75 -3.89 -11.18
N GLY A 81 25.81 -3.46 -12.01
CA GLY A 81 25.18 -4.23 -13.07
C GLY A 81 23.84 -4.83 -12.65
N PHE A 82 23.83 -5.61 -11.60
CA PHE A 82 22.64 -6.16 -10.98
C PHE A 82 22.91 -6.51 -9.53
N THR A 83 22.03 -6.06 -8.65
CA THR A 83 22.02 -6.44 -7.24
C THR A 83 20.61 -6.83 -6.83
N ALA A 84 20.47 -7.90 -6.05
CA ALA A 84 19.21 -8.29 -5.42
C ALA A 84 19.46 -8.67 -3.97
N GLN A 85 18.77 -8.07 -3.01
CA GLN A 85 18.74 -8.56 -1.64
C GLN A 85 17.60 -9.54 -1.49
N LEU A 86 17.90 -10.74 -0.97
CA LEU A 86 16.92 -11.77 -0.65
C LEU A 86 16.46 -11.62 0.79
N ASN A 87 15.16 -11.78 1.03
CA ASN A 87 14.59 -11.82 2.37
C ASN A 87 13.62 -13.00 2.49
N ARG A 88 13.45 -13.51 3.70
CA ARG A 88 12.50 -14.58 4.00
C ARG A 88 11.60 -14.19 5.17
N ILE A 89 10.34 -14.66 5.09
CA ILE A 89 9.35 -14.39 6.11
C ILE A 89 9.63 -15.09 7.45
N ASP A 90 10.44 -16.13 7.45
CA ASP A 90 10.61 -17.08 8.56
C ASP A 90 12.02 -17.06 9.22
N THR A 91 12.82 -16.03 9.01
CA THR A 91 14.20 -15.94 9.55
C THR A 91 14.27 -15.13 10.87
N PHE A 92 13.43 -15.47 11.84
CA PHE A 92 13.35 -14.81 13.14
C PHE A 92 14.60 -14.98 14.02
N PRO A 93 14.78 -14.14 15.09
CA PRO A 93 13.94 -12.99 15.47
C PRO A 93 14.24 -11.71 14.70
N GLY A 94 15.38 -11.58 14.05
CA GLY A 94 15.82 -10.35 13.38
C GLY A 94 15.47 -10.28 11.90
N ARG A 95 14.81 -11.28 11.33
CA ARG A 95 14.58 -11.46 9.89
C ARG A 95 15.84 -11.28 9.08
N LYS A 96 16.86 -12.08 9.45
CA LYS A 96 18.17 -12.05 8.79
C LYS A 96 18.06 -12.52 7.35
N SER A 97 18.60 -11.72 6.45
CA SER A 97 18.61 -12.03 5.01
C SER A 97 19.42 -13.29 4.69
N PRO A 98 18.99 -14.14 3.74
CA PRO A 98 19.81 -15.20 3.16
C PRO A 98 21.05 -14.68 2.40
N GLY A 99 21.05 -13.39 2.03
CA GLY A 99 22.16 -12.72 1.37
C GLY A 99 21.74 -11.80 0.24
N TRP A 100 22.73 -11.15 -0.33
CA TRP A 100 22.55 -10.31 -1.49
C TRP A 100 23.37 -10.82 -2.68
N VAL A 101 22.74 -10.81 -3.83
CA VAL A 101 23.23 -11.35 -5.11
C VAL A 101 23.86 -10.23 -5.91
N GLN A 102 24.97 -10.49 -6.58
CA GLN A 102 25.56 -9.58 -7.56
C GLN A 102 25.89 -10.29 -8.88
N ILE A 103 25.59 -9.63 -10.00
CA ILE A 103 25.90 -10.10 -11.35
C ILE A 103 26.58 -8.95 -12.12
N PRO A 104 27.92 -8.77 -11.96
CA PRO A 104 28.62 -7.62 -12.55
C PRO A 104 28.56 -7.58 -14.07
N GLY A 105 28.40 -8.72 -14.75
CA GLY A 105 28.31 -8.81 -16.20
C GLY A 105 27.11 -8.05 -16.80
N LEU A 106 26.08 -7.79 -16.02
CA LEU A 106 24.92 -6.99 -16.44
C LEU A 106 25.20 -5.48 -16.51
N SER A 107 26.39 -5.00 -16.08
CA SER A 107 26.81 -3.61 -16.29
C SER A 107 26.85 -3.22 -17.79
N ALA A 108 27.05 -4.16 -18.69
CA ALA A 108 26.98 -3.90 -20.13
C ALA A 108 25.54 -3.59 -20.60
N LEU A 109 24.53 -4.17 -19.94
CA LEU A 109 23.11 -3.90 -20.19
C LEU A 109 22.70 -2.60 -19.50
N THR A 110 22.90 -2.48 -18.17
CA THR A 110 22.41 -1.36 -17.38
C THR A 110 23.18 -0.06 -17.64
N GLY A 111 24.41 -0.11 -18.13
CA GLY A 111 25.17 1.06 -18.56
C GLY A 111 24.97 1.46 -20.02
N ALA A 112 24.10 0.77 -20.76
CA ALA A 112 23.87 1.09 -22.16
C ALA A 112 22.98 2.33 -22.34
N SER A 113 23.27 3.14 -23.35
CA SER A 113 22.52 4.37 -23.64
C SER A 113 21.07 4.10 -24.14
N ASP A 114 20.81 2.88 -24.57
CA ASP A 114 19.50 2.38 -25.00
C ASP A 114 18.80 1.55 -23.92
N PHE A 115 19.25 1.66 -22.66
CA PHE A 115 18.63 0.97 -21.52
C PHE A 115 17.14 1.24 -21.42
N LYS A 116 16.39 0.17 -21.15
CA LYS A 116 14.98 0.20 -20.79
C LYS A 116 14.68 -0.96 -19.86
N ALA A 117 13.80 -0.72 -18.88
CA ALA A 117 13.27 -1.80 -18.07
C ALA A 117 11.80 -1.58 -17.77
N THR A 118 11.10 -2.68 -17.51
CA THR A 118 9.68 -2.68 -17.09
C THR A 118 9.46 -3.84 -16.14
N LEU A 119 9.02 -3.54 -14.91
CA LEU A 119 8.40 -4.55 -14.07
C LEU A 119 6.94 -4.68 -14.47
N ASP A 120 6.57 -5.86 -14.98
CA ASP A 120 5.21 -6.22 -15.39
C ASP A 120 4.50 -6.93 -14.23
N PRO A 121 3.55 -6.28 -13.52
CA PRO A 121 2.83 -6.91 -12.41
C PRO A 121 1.95 -8.07 -12.85
N TYR A 122 1.45 -8.08 -14.11
CA TYR A 122 0.60 -9.15 -14.59
C TYR A 122 1.33 -10.50 -14.68
N ASP A 123 2.59 -10.44 -15.13
CA ASP A 123 3.47 -11.60 -15.23
C ASP A 123 4.39 -11.76 -14.00
N SER A 124 4.53 -10.75 -13.14
CA SER A 124 5.54 -10.63 -12.06
C SER A 124 6.95 -10.89 -12.57
N VAL A 125 7.32 -10.18 -13.64
CA VAL A 125 8.63 -10.29 -14.28
C VAL A 125 9.22 -8.90 -14.52
N LEU A 126 10.44 -8.68 -14.06
CA LEU A 126 11.24 -7.52 -14.47
C LEU A 126 11.94 -7.83 -15.79
N HIS A 127 11.61 -7.10 -16.83
CA HIS A 127 12.24 -7.15 -18.14
C HIS A 127 13.21 -5.98 -18.31
N GLU A 128 14.45 -6.27 -18.61
CA GLU A 128 15.48 -5.27 -18.86
C GLU A 128 16.10 -5.48 -20.24
N SER A 129 16.47 -4.41 -20.91
CA SER A 129 17.20 -4.45 -22.19
C SER A 129 18.16 -3.28 -22.34
N GLY A 130 19.27 -3.50 -23.02
CA GLY A 130 20.29 -2.49 -23.30
C GLY A 130 21.55 -3.09 -23.91
N GLY A 131 22.22 -2.37 -24.80
CA GLY A 131 23.50 -2.80 -25.40
C GLY A 131 23.40 -4.11 -26.19
N GLY A 132 22.23 -4.47 -26.71
CA GLY A 132 21.99 -5.75 -27.40
C GLY A 132 21.78 -6.95 -26.48
N MET A 133 21.75 -6.74 -25.15
CA MET A 133 21.41 -7.75 -24.14
C MET A 133 19.97 -7.60 -23.68
N THR A 134 19.38 -8.69 -23.15
CA THR A 134 18.13 -8.68 -22.40
C THR A 134 18.29 -9.49 -21.12
N ALA A 135 17.55 -9.11 -20.08
CA ALA A 135 17.38 -9.89 -18.86
C ALA A 135 15.91 -9.99 -18.47
N SER A 136 15.49 -11.17 -17.99
CA SER A 136 14.19 -11.39 -17.35
C SER A 136 14.43 -11.90 -15.93
N VAL A 137 13.90 -11.17 -14.94
CA VAL A 137 14.12 -11.44 -13.52
C VAL A 137 12.80 -11.70 -12.83
N TYR A 138 12.70 -12.78 -12.08
CA TYR A 138 11.50 -13.13 -11.32
C TYR A 138 11.83 -14.05 -10.14
N VAL A 139 11.03 -13.97 -9.08
CA VAL A 139 10.98 -15.00 -8.03
C VAL A 139 9.85 -15.96 -8.39
N ARG A 140 10.17 -17.24 -8.50
CA ARG A 140 9.19 -18.26 -8.94
C ARG A 140 8.01 -18.33 -7.98
N ALA A 141 6.80 -18.35 -8.52
CA ALA A 141 5.57 -18.46 -7.72
C ALA A 141 5.39 -19.82 -7.03
N ASP A 142 6.06 -20.85 -7.56
CA ASP A 142 5.93 -22.26 -7.13
C ASP A 142 7.17 -22.77 -6.37
N LYS A 143 8.21 -21.92 -6.20
CA LYS A 143 9.50 -22.38 -5.65
C LYS A 143 10.34 -21.20 -5.14
N ASP A 144 11.08 -21.42 -4.05
CA ASP A 144 11.94 -20.40 -3.44
C ASP A 144 13.22 -20.17 -4.24
N GLU A 145 13.06 -19.65 -5.46
CA GLU A 145 14.15 -19.37 -6.40
C GLU A 145 14.00 -17.99 -7.05
N LEU A 146 15.02 -17.16 -6.92
CA LEU A 146 15.24 -16.01 -7.81
C LEU A 146 15.91 -16.51 -9.09
N VAL A 147 15.32 -16.20 -10.23
CA VAL A 147 15.80 -16.53 -11.58
C VAL A 147 16.17 -15.25 -12.33
N VAL A 148 17.35 -15.24 -12.95
CA VAL A 148 17.81 -14.19 -13.87
C VAL A 148 18.18 -14.85 -15.18
N ASP A 149 17.32 -14.73 -16.18
CA ASP A 149 17.51 -15.23 -17.55
C ASP A 149 18.10 -14.12 -18.43
N VAL A 150 19.26 -14.36 -19.04
CA VAL A 150 19.97 -13.36 -19.86
C VAL A 150 20.19 -13.89 -21.28
N THR A 151 20.05 -12.98 -22.26
CA THR A 151 20.40 -13.24 -23.66
C THR A 151 21.29 -12.11 -24.22
N GLY A 152 21.98 -12.36 -25.34
CA GLY A 152 22.80 -11.37 -26.03
C GLY A 152 24.16 -11.10 -25.40
N ALA A 153 24.57 -11.87 -24.40
CA ALA A 153 25.90 -11.73 -23.80
C ALA A 153 26.98 -12.25 -24.76
N ASP A 154 28.20 -11.70 -24.66
CA ASP A 154 29.34 -12.19 -25.44
C ASP A 154 29.67 -13.62 -25.04
N PRO A 155 29.55 -14.62 -25.95
CA PRO A 155 29.77 -16.02 -25.65
C PRO A 155 31.26 -16.39 -25.40
N SER A 156 32.17 -15.44 -25.58
CA SER A 156 33.61 -15.61 -25.35
C SER A 156 34.06 -15.05 -24.01
N THR A 157 33.31 -14.18 -23.39
CA THR A 157 33.63 -13.50 -22.13
C THR A 157 33.13 -14.29 -20.93
N SER A 158 34.04 -14.62 -19.98
CA SER A 158 33.67 -15.26 -18.71
C SER A 158 32.79 -14.34 -17.86
N GLN A 159 31.76 -14.91 -17.32
CA GLN A 159 30.78 -14.25 -16.43
C GLN A 159 30.85 -14.81 -15.01
N SER A 160 30.27 -14.10 -14.05
CA SER A 160 30.17 -14.62 -12.69
C SER A 160 28.98 -13.99 -11.95
N ALA A 161 28.51 -14.73 -10.95
CA ALA A 161 27.58 -14.21 -9.93
C ALA A 161 28.10 -14.55 -8.54
N THR A 162 27.79 -13.74 -7.55
CA THR A 162 28.10 -13.97 -6.14
C THR A 162 26.85 -13.88 -5.27
N VAL A 163 26.88 -14.61 -4.16
CA VAL A 163 26.01 -14.34 -3.01
C VAL A 163 26.89 -13.97 -1.84
N ASN A 164 26.51 -12.92 -1.14
CA ASN A 164 27.28 -12.32 -0.07
C ASN A 164 26.42 -12.18 1.18
N LEU A 165 27.01 -12.34 2.36
CA LEU A 165 26.42 -12.00 3.65
C LEU A 165 27.16 -10.82 4.28
N TRP A 166 26.53 -10.16 5.25
CA TRP A 166 27.12 -9.03 5.97
C TRP A 166 28.23 -9.45 6.92
N SER A 167 29.11 -8.54 7.21
CA SER A 167 30.14 -8.73 8.25
C SER A 167 29.48 -9.01 9.60
N GLY A 168 30.01 -9.96 10.36
CA GLY A 168 29.40 -10.39 11.63
C GLY A 168 28.54 -11.65 11.54
N ARG A 169 28.16 -12.07 10.32
CA ARG A 169 27.54 -13.38 10.08
C ARG A 169 28.61 -14.47 10.07
N SER A 170 28.22 -15.69 10.41
CA SER A 170 29.15 -16.83 10.54
C SER A 170 28.63 -18.07 9.78
N PRO A 171 28.41 -17.96 8.47
CA PRO A 171 27.87 -19.07 7.69
C PRO A 171 28.91 -20.19 7.49
N SER A 172 28.40 -21.37 7.22
CA SER A 172 29.17 -22.44 6.57
C SER A 172 29.10 -22.21 5.05
N ALA A 173 30.26 -21.87 4.46
CA ALA A 173 30.40 -21.69 3.02
C ALA A 173 30.89 -22.97 2.37
N ALA A 174 30.24 -23.42 1.29
CA ALA A 174 30.67 -24.63 0.57
C ALA A 174 30.43 -24.47 -0.95
N ALA A 175 31.19 -25.26 -1.75
CA ALA A 175 31.01 -25.29 -3.19
C ALA A 175 31.32 -26.70 -3.74
N SER A 176 30.41 -27.23 -4.55
CA SER A 176 30.55 -28.56 -5.19
C SER A 176 29.63 -28.66 -6.40
N GLY A 177 30.07 -29.33 -7.45
CA GLY A 177 29.22 -29.70 -8.61
C GLY A 177 28.59 -28.52 -9.34
N GLY A 178 29.19 -27.33 -9.32
CA GLY A 178 28.63 -26.13 -9.94
C GLY A 178 27.62 -25.38 -9.05
N VAL A 179 27.41 -25.83 -7.80
CA VAL A 179 26.56 -25.19 -6.79
C VAL A 179 27.40 -24.66 -5.64
N ALA A 180 27.17 -23.42 -5.23
CA ALA A 180 27.77 -22.80 -4.08
C ALA A 180 26.71 -22.46 -3.03
N THR A 181 27.05 -22.63 -1.74
CA THR A 181 26.10 -22.41 -0.64
C THR A 181 26.68 -21.59 0.49
N LEU A 182 25.82 -20.76 1.09
CA LEU A 182 26.02 -20.14 2.41
C LEU A 182 24.87 -20.59 3.31
N ALA A 183 25.20 -21.24 4.43
CA ALA A 183 24.18 -21.74 5.36
C ALA A 183 24.55 -21.36 6.80
N GLU A 184 23.61 -20.87 7.57
CA GLU A 184 23.79 -20.47 8.95
C GLU A 184 22.53 -20.77 9.76
N THR A 185 22.71 -21.13 11.03
CA THR A 185 21.60 -21.28 11.99
C THR A 185 21.88 -20.48 13.27
N TRP A 186 20.80 -20.07 13.94
CA TRP A 186 20.83 -19.33 15.21
C TRP A 186 19.56 -19.61 16.02
N SER A 187 19.58 -19.34 17.32
CA SER A 187 18.43 -19.56 18.21
C SER A 187 17.77 -18.24 18.62
N ASP A 188 16.45 -18.27 18.72
CA ASP A 188 15.66 -17.20 19.31
C ASP A 188 15.67 -17.33 20.84
N ASN A 189 16.70 -16.78 21.49
CA ASN A 189 16.93 -16.82 22.93
C ASN A 189 16.61 -15.48 23.61
N VAL A 190 15.63 -14.72 23.10
CA VAL A 190 15.14 -13.52 23.78
C VAL A 190 14.66 -13.92 25.18
N ALA A 191 15.16 -13.24 26.21
CA ALA A 191 15.09 -13.72 27.59
C ALA A 191 13.65 -13.91 28.11
N THR A 192 12.73 -13.03 27.74
CA THR A 192 11.36 -13.01 28.27
C THR A 192 10.34 -13.60 27.31
N THR A 193 10.48 -13.35 26.01
CA THR A 193 9.47 -13.64 24.99
C THR A 193 9.96 -14.53 23.87
N GLY A 194 11.22 -14.98 23.94
CA GLY A 194 11.83 -15.85 22.96
C GLY A 194 11.13 -17.21 22.88
N SER A 195 11.15 -17.78 21.67
CA SER A 195 10.55 -19.10 21.42
C SER A 195 11.48 -20.26 21.77
N GLY A 196 12.76 -19.99 21.95
CA GLY A 196 13.80 -21.05 22.08
C GLY A 196 14.02 -21.87 20.80
N GLN A 197 13.35 -21.52 19.71
CA GLN A 197 13.45 -22.23 18.43
C GLN A 197 14.74 -21.86 17.70
N THR A 198 15.19 -22.77 16.87
CA THR A 198 16.34 -22.52 15.96
C THR A 198 15.80 -22.10 14.61
N PHE A 199 16.35 -21.02 14.10
CA PHE A 199 16.14 -20.45 12.78
C PHE A 199 17.41 -20.46 11.97
N GLY A 200 17.34 -20.18 10.70
CA GLY A 200 18.52 -20.11 9.86
C GLY A 200 18.24 -19.53 8.49
N SER A 201 19.31 -19.45 7.71
CA SER A 201 19.24 -19.09 6.29
C SER A 201 20.14 -19.99 5.46
N LEU A 202 19.67 -20.30 4.27
CA LEU A 202 20.44 -20.99 3.23
C LEU A 202 20.29 -20.21 1.93
N ALA A 203 21.41 -19.82 1.32
CA ALA A 203 21.45 -19.39 -0.05
C ALA A 203 22.23 -20.40 -0.90
N ALA A 204 21.64 -20.81 -2.02
CA ALA A 204 22.20 -21.78 -2.97
C ALA A 204 22.30 -21.11 -4.34
N LEU A 205 23.52 -20.96 -4.85
CA LEU A 205 23.80 -20.26 -6.10
C LEU A 205 24.28 -21.25 -7.18
N THR A 206 23.70 -21.17 -8.37
CA THR A 206 24.15 -21.90 -9.56
C THR A 206 23.99 -21.07 -10.84
N ALA A 207 24.53 -21.56 -11.95
CA ALA A 207 24.38 -20.94 -13.26
C ALA A 207 24.08 -21.97 -14.37
N GLY A 208 23.31 -21.54 -15.37
CA GLY A 208 23.09 -22.22 -16.64
C GLY A 208 23.99 -21.55 -17.69
N GLY A 209 25.01 -22.27 -18.15
CA GLY A 209 25.99 -21.82 -19.14
C GLY A 209 27.01 -22.90 -19.36
N ARG A 210 28.10 -22.57 -20.03
CA ARG A 210 29.22 -23.48 -20.26
C ARG A 210 30.30 -23.31 -19.19
N ASN A 211 31.04 -24.40 -18.86
CA ASN A 211 32.20 -24.38 -17.95
C ASN A 211 31.85 -23.82 -16.56
N VAL A 212 30.68 -24.18 -16.04
CA VAL A 212 30.20 -23.70 -14.72
C VAL A 212 31.13 -24.24 -13.63
N THR A 213 31.63 -23.34 -12.79
CA THR A 213 32.44 -23.66 -11.62
C THR A 213 31.96 -22.89 -10.42
N ALA A 214 31.81 -23.56 -9.27
CA ALA A 214 31.48 -22.96 -8.01
C ALA A 214 32.70 -22.86 -7.12
N SER A 215 32.80 -21.82 -6.32
CA SER A 215 33.90 -21.60 -5.38
C SER A 215 33.47 -20.83 -4.14
N VAL A 216 34.15 -21.08 -3.03
CA VAL A 216 34.14 -20.24 -1.84
C VAL A 216 35.17 -19.14 -2.04
N VAL A 217 34.75 -17.87 -1.95
CA VAL A 217 35.64 -16.72 -2.06
C VAL A 217 36.23 -16.39 -0.70
N ASP A 218 35.41 -16.29 0.30
CA ASP A 218 35.74 -16.11 1.71
C ASP A 218 34.62 -16.69 2.61
N ALA A 219 34.63 -16.38 3.90
CA ALA A 219 33.69 -16.94 4.85
C ALA A 219 32.24 -16.47 4.60
N GLN A 220 32.04 -15.29 4.02
CA GLN A 220 30.71 -14.67 3.77
C GLN A 220 30.37 -14.62 2.29
N THR A 221 31.23 -15.05 1.37
CA THR A 221 31.07 -14.89 -0.07
C THR A 221 31.25 -16.19 -0.82
N VAL A 222 30.29 -16.57 -1.62
CA VAL A 222 30.37 -17.65 -2.59
C VAL A 222 30.16 -17.14 -4.00
N LYS A 223 30.75 -17.87 -4.98
CA LYS A 223 30.79 -17.44 -6.38
C LYS A 223 30.52 -18.60 -7.32
N VAL A 224 29.78 -18.36 -8.37
CA VAL A 224 29.80 -19.17 -9.60
C VAL A 224 30.46 -18.39 -10.72
N ALA A 225 31.29 -19.07 -11.52
CA ALA A 225 31.87 -18.54 -12.74
C ALA A 225 31.52 -19.46 -13.91
N PHE A 226 31.27 -18.89 -15.07
CA PHE A 226 30.78 -19.62 -16.24
C PHE A 226 31.11 -18.84 -17.52
N THR A 227 30.87 -19.47 -18.66
CA THR A 227 30.88 -18.83 -19.97
C THR A 227 29.45 -18.91 -20.53
N PRO A 228 28.88 -17.85 -21.12
CA PRO A 228 27.59 -17.92 -21.77
C PRO A 228 27.53 -19.03 -22.82
N ASN A 229 26.35 -19.54 -23.10
CA ASN A 229 26.11 -20.46 -24.20
C ASN A 229 26.54 -19.85 -25.55
N SER A 230 26.69 -20.67 -26.58
CA SER A 230 27.17 -20.21 -27.90
C SER A 230 26.25 -19.17 -28.56
N ASP A 231 24.99 -19.10 -28.14
CA ASP A 231 23.99 -18.13 -28.58
C ASP A 231 23.94 -16.85 -27.71
N GLY A 232 24.87 -16.73 -26.74
CA GLY A 232 24.91 -15.60 -25.79
C GLY A 232 23.92 -15.69 -24.64
N SER A 233 23.21 -16.81 -24.47
CA SER A 233 22.30 -17.01 -23.35
C SER A 233 23.03 -17.52 -22.10
N TYR A 234 22.52 -17.15 -20.92
CA TYR A 234 22.86 -17.78 -19.65
C TYR A 234 21.76 -17.54 -18.60
N ARG A 235 21.83 -18.28 -17.51
CA ARG A 235 20.90 -18.17 -16.39
C ARG A 235 21.65 -18.13 -15.07
N ILE A 236 21.16 -17.32 -14.13
CA ILE A 236 21.56 -17.40 -12.72
C ILE A 236 20.33 -17.84 -11.94
N ILE A 237 20.50 -18.79 -11.02
CA ILE A 237 19.47 -19.17 -10.06
C ILE A 237 20.05 -19.05 -8.66
N VAL A 238 19.27 -18.39 -7.78
CA VAL A 238 19.56 -18.35 -6.36
C VAL A 238 18.38 -18.91 -5.61
N GLY A 239 18.54 -20.09 -5.03
CA GLY A 239 17.58 -20.73 -4.16
C GLY A 239 17.78 -20.31 -2.72
N ALA A 240 16.68 -19.99 -2.01
CA ALA A 240 16.75 -19.68 -0.59
C ALA A 240 15.55 -20.33 0.15
N PRO A 241 15.59 -21.65 0.36
CA PRO A 241 14.50 -22.39 1.00
C PRO A 241 14.44 -22.14 2.50
N HIS A 242 13.34 -22.56 3.13
CA HIS A 242 13.27 -22.67 4.59
C HIS A 242 14.45 -23.48 5.13
N TRP A 243 15.11 -22.94 6.15
CA TRP A 243 16.31 -23.55 6.74
C TRP A 243 16.30 -23.39 8.27
N ASN A 244 16.46 -24.50 9.01
CA ASN A 244 16.52 -24.54 10.47
C ASN A 244 17.32 -25.75 10.96
N ASP A 245 17.31 -26.05 12.27
CA ASP A 245 18.05 -27.17 12.86
C ASP A 245 17.63 -28.55 12.36
N THR A 246 16.39 -28.71 11.90
CA THR A 246 15.87 -30.00 11.39
C THR A 246 16.42 -30.37 10.02
N ASN A 247 16.84 -29.36 9.24
CA ASN A 247 17.43 -29.53 7.90
C ASN A 247 18.85 -28.95 7.76
N ALA A 248 19.50 -28.56 8.86
CA ALA A 248 20.82 -27.92 8.85
C ALA A 248 21.97 -28.89 8.55
N GLY A 249 21.74 -30.18 8.57
CA GLY A 249 22.83 -31.18 8.46
C GLY A 249 23.50 -31.29 7.08
N ASP A 250 22.80 -30.92 5.99
CA ASP A 250 23.33 -31.03 4.61
C ASP A 250 22.82 -29.88 3.73
N ALA A 251 23.47 -28.73 3.81
CA ALA A 251 23.17 -27.56 2.99
C ALA A 251 23.38 -27.82 1.49
N GLN A 252 24.42 -28.55 1.11
CA GLN A 252 24.69 -28.88 -0.29
C GLN A 252 23.66 -29.84 -0.88
N GLY A 253 23.22 -30.85 -0.10
CA GLY A 253 22.18 -31.76 -0.52
C GLY A 253 20.83 -31.05 -0.66
N THR A 254 20.46 -30.21 0.29
CA THR A 254 19.27 -29.37 0.22
C THR A 254 19.31 -28.44 -0.99
N ALA A 255 20.42 -27.77 -1.24
CA ALA A 255 20.63 -26.92 -2.39
C ALA A 255 20.50 -27.69 -3.72
N ALA A 256 21.13 -28.84 -3.81
CA ALA A 256 21.06 -29.68 -5.00
C ALA A 256 19.64 -30.19 -5.26
N ALA A 257 18.91 -30.56 -4.22
CA ALA A 257 17.50 -30.98 -4.32
C ALA A 257 16.59 -29.82 -4.77
N LEU A 258 16.79 -28.61 -4.22
CA LEU A 258 16.04 -27.42 -4.59
C LEU A 258 16.28 -27.06 -6.05
N LEU A 259 17.54 -26.84 -6.41
CA LEU A 259 17.92 -26.33 -7.73
C LEU A 259 17.70 -27.37 -8.85
N GLY A 260 17.82 -28.66 -8.53
CA GLY A 260 17.57 -29.75 -9.47
C GLY A 260 18.23 -29.55 -10.83
N THR A 261 17.42 -29.53 -11.90
CA THR A 261 17.85 -29.29 -13.28
C THR A 261 17.46 -27.90 -13.80
N ASP A 262 17.00 -26.99 -12.94
CA ASP A 262 16.39 -25.74 -13.34
C ASP A 262 17.37 -24.82 -14.08
N ALA A 263 18.66 -24.86 -13.72
CA ALA A 263 19.70 -24.11 -14.45
C ALA A 263 19.82 -24.49 -15.94
N SER A 264 19.43 -25.71 -16.30
CA SER A 264 19.46 -26.23 -17.69
C SER A 264 18.08 -26.35 -18.34
N ALA A 265 17.00 -26.04 -17.63
CA ALA A 265 15.65 -26.03 -18.18
C ALA A 265 15.46 -24.89 -19.18
N THR A 266 14.45 -24.97 -20.03
CA THR A 266 14.09 -23.81 -20.89
C THR A 266 13.41 -22.74 -20.06
N SER A 267 13.56 -21.46 -20.43
CA SER A 267 12.85 -20.33 -19.76
C SER A 267 11.34 -20.54 -19.74
N ALA A 268 10.77 -20.99 -20.84
CA ALA A 268 9.34 -21.30 -20.91
C ALA A 268 8.89 -22.40 -19.93
N ALA A 269 9.73 -23.41 -19.67
CA ALA A 269 9.41 -24.47 -18.70
C ALA A 269 9.45 -23.96 -17.24
N LEU A 270 10.40 -23.07 -16.91
CA LEU A 270 10.48 -22.46 -15.57
C LEU A 270 9.37 -21.45 -15.33
N GLN A 271 9.03 -20.67 -16.35
CA GLN A 271 7.98 -19.64 -16.22
C GLN A 271 6.56 -20.22 -16.24
N ALA A 272 6.34 -21.44 -16.73
CA ALA A 272 5.00 -21.97 -16.96
C ALA A 272 4.12 -21.98 -15.70
N ALA A 273 4.64 -22.49 -14.57
CA ALA A 273 3.91 -22.53 -13.31
C ALA A 273 3.79 -21.13 -12.69
N HIS A 274 4.84 -20.31 -12.79
CA HIS A 274 4.87 -18.93 -12.34
C HIS A 274 3.78 -18.08 -13.02
N LEU A 275 3.76 -18.06 -14.36
CA LEU A 275 2.75 -17.30 -15.13
C LEU A 275 1.33 -17.84 -14.89
N ALA A 276 1.16 -19.17 -14.81
CA ALA A 276 -0.16 -19.75 -14.54
C ALA A 276 -0.72 -19.29 -13.19
N TRP A 277 0.11 -19.19 -12.17
CA TRP A 277 -0.31 -18.68 -10.85
C TRP A 277 -0.73 -17.21 -10.94
N TRP A 278 0.14 -16.33 -11.49
CA TRP A 278 -0.13 -14.89 -11.58
C TRP A 278 -1.36 -14.57 -12.44
N HIS A 279 -1.50 -15.23 -13.59
CA HIS A 279 -2.68 -15.02 -14.45
C HIS A 279 -3.96 -15.50 -13.77
N THR A 280 -3.92 -16.59 -13.00
CA THR A 280 -5.08 -17.06 -12.22
C THR A 280 -5.44 -16.05 -11.15
N TYR A 281 -4.45 -15.55 -10.42
CA TYR A 281 -4.60 -14.54 -9.39
C TYR A 281 -5.29 -13.28 -9.93
N TRP A 282 -4.74 -12.67 -10.99
CA TRP A 282 -5.30 -11.45 -11.56
C TRP A 282 -6.71 -11.63 -12.14
N ASN A 283 -7.02 -12.82 -12.66
CA ASN A 283 -8.34 -13.11 -13.21
C ASN A 283 -9.40 -13.38 -12.11
N SER A 284 -9.01 -13.65 -10.86
CA SER A 284 -9.93 -13.79 -9.73
C SER A 284 -10.24 -12.46 -9.04
N LEU A 285 -9.40 -11.46 -9.20
CA LEU A 285 -9.51 -10.18 -8.50
C LEU A 285 -10.68 -9.31 -8.99
N GLY A 286 -11.32 -8.64 -8.06
CA GLY A 286 -12.19 -7.50 -8.34
C GLY A 286 -11.38 -6.28 -8.80
N LEU A 287 -11.11 -6.20 -10.10
CA LEU A 287 -10.34 -5.10 -10.68
C LEU A 287 -11.19 -3.83 -10.77
N VAL A 288 -10.51 -2.68 -10.72
CA VAL A 288 -11.11 -1.36 -10.86
C VAL A 288 -10.27 -0.54 -11.81
N LYS A 289 -10.89 -0.03 -12.87
CA LYS A 289 -10.36 1.01 -13.75
C LYS A 289 -10.82 2.36 -13.24
N LEU A 290 -9.90 3.29 -13.04
CA LEU A 290 -10.21 4.69 -12.73
C LEU A 290 -9.59 5.61 -13.78
N SER A 291 -10.22 6.77 -13.99
CA SER A 291 -9.61 7.85 -14.77
C SER A 291 -10.13 9.21 -14.37
N SER A 292 -9.31 10.25 -14.54
CA SER A 292 -9.70 11.64 -14.35
C SER A 292 -8.95 12.55 -15.35
N ALA A 293 -9.50 13.74 -15.59
CA ALA A 293 -8.89 14.67 -16.55
C ALA A 293 -7.49 15.18 -16.14
N ASP A 294 -7.18 15.15 -14.85
CA ASP A 294 -5.90 15.54 -14.26
C ASP A 294 -4.94 14.36 -13.99
N GLY A 295 -5.37 13.12 -14.29
CA GLY A 295 -4.60 11.92 -14.05
C GLY A 295 -4.55 11.43 -12.60
N THR A 296 -5.19 12.14 -11.67
CA THR A 296 -5.19 11.76 -10.23
C THR A 296 -5.81 10.40 -10.00
N ALA A 297 -6.99 10.15 -10.59
CA ALA A 297 -7.67 8.86 -10.48
C ALA A 297 -6.85 7.71 -11.09
N ASP A 298 -6.21 7.96 -12.24
CA ASP A 298 -5.32 7.00 -12.90
C ASP A 298 -4.13 6.62 -12.02
N TYR A 299 -3.57 7.58 -11.29
CA TYR A 299 -2.48 7.32 -10.36
C TYR A 299 -2.93 6.48 -9.15
N MET A 300 -4.11 6.77 -8.59
CA MET A 300 -4.69 5.98 -7.48
C MET A 300 -5.05 4.55 -7.91
N GLU A 301 -5.49 4.35 -9.16
CA GLU A 301 -5.68 3.01 -9.73
C GLU A 301 -4.38 2.22 -9.75
N LYS A 302 -3.27 2.85 -10.21
CA LYS A 302 -1.95 2.21 -10.24
C LYS A 302 -1.49 1.83 -8.84
N LEU A 303 -1.62 2.71 -7.86
CA LEU A 303 -1.28 2.39 -6.47
C LEU A 303 -2.13 1.24 -5.93
N ARG A 304 -3.43 1.21 -6.21
CA ARG A 304 -4.31 0.10 -5.84
C ARG A 304 -3.84 -1.22 -6.49
N THR A 305 -3.51 -1.20 -7.75
CA THR A 305 -3.03 -2.38 -8.48
C THR A 305 -1.68 -2.85 -7.94
N LEU A 306 -0.75 -1.93 -7.67
CA LEU A 306 0.55 -2.24 -7.07
C LEU A 306 0.43 -2.74 -5.63
N TYR A 307 -0.57 -2.26 -4.87
CA TYR A 307 -0.88 -2.84 -3.57
C TYR A 307 -1.19 -4.35 -3.68
N TYR A 308 -2.11 -4.74 -4.59
CA TYR A 308 -2.46 -6.15 -4.76
C TYR A 308 -1.28 -6.98 -5.32
N PHE A 309 -0.47 -6.40 -6.17
CA PHE A 309 0.77 -7.01 -6.63
C PHE A 309 1.73 -7.30 -5.46
N THR A 310 2.07 -6.27 -4.70
CA THR A 310 3.01 -6.37 -3.56
C THR A 310 2.50 -7.32 -2.48
N THR A 311 1.22 -7.24 -2.11
CA THR A 311 0.62 -8.14 -1.12
C THR A 311 0.64 -9.60 -1.57
N ALA A 312 0.40 -9.88 -2.86
CA ALA A 312 0.51 -11.22 -3.40
C ALA A 312 1.95 -11.74 -3.44
N GLU A 313 2.94 -10.86 -3.54
CA GLU A 313 4.34 -11.25 -3.46
C GLU A 313 4.82 -11.53 -2.04
N GLU A 314 4.20 -10.91 -0.99
CA GLU A 314 4.71 -11.02 0.38
C GLU A 314 3.81 -11.77 1.36
N SER A 315 2.48 -11.86 1.16
CA SER A 315 1.50 -12.35 2.16
C SER A 315 0.71 -13.56 1.71
N ARG A 316 1.34 -14.56 1.10
CA ARG A 316 0.72 -15.86 0.74
C ARG A 316 1.50 -17.08 1.20
N GLY A 317 2.51 -16.85 2.02
CA GLY A 317 3.34 -17.89 2.62
C GLY A 317 2.79 -18.41 3.94
N SER A 318 3.70 -18.87 4.80
CA SER A 318 3.36 -19.43 6.11
C SER A 318 2.97 -18.38 7.17
N LEU A 319 3.43 -17.14 7.00
CA LEU A 319 3.24 -16.00 7.89
C LEU A 319 2.93 -14.75 7.06
N PRO A 320 2.37 -13.69 7.65
CA PRO A 320 2.23 -12.41 6.96
C PRO A 320 3.59 -11.81 6.60
N GLY A 321 3.71 -11.25 5.41
CA GLY A 321 4.93 -10.58 4.93
C GLY A 321 5.13 -9.18 5.46
N SER A 322 4.06 -8.55 5.94
CA SER A 322 4.09 -7.26 6.60
C SER A 322 3.92 -7.44 8.10
N GLN A 323 4.71 -6.74 8.90
CA GLN A 323 4.63 -6.77 10.36
C GLN A 323 4.04 -5.48 10.95
N ALA A 324 4.68 -4.35 10.77
CA ALA A 324 4.23 -3.01 11.19
C ALA A 324 3.95 -2.16 9.94
N GLY A 325 3.18 -2.71 8.98
CA GLY A 325 3.04 -2.13 7.66
C GLY A 325 4.33 -2.19 6.80
N VAL A 326 5.43 -2.70 7.36
CA VAL A 326 6.71 -2.89 6.65
C VAL A 326 6.57 -4.03 5.66
N ALA A 327 6.94 -3.80 4.41
CA ALA A 327 7.04 -4.83 3.38
C ALA A 327 8.33 -5.63 3.57
N ASP A 328 8.31 -6.55 4.51
CA ASP A 328 9.49 -7.23 5.07
C ASP A 328 10.32 -7.98 4.03
N LEU A 329 9.68 -8.58 3.02
CA LEU A 329 10.37 -9.32 1.98
C LEU A 329 11.12 -8.42 0.99
N PHE A 330 10.92 -7.09 1.04
CA PHE A 330 11.53 -6.14 0.13
C PHE A 330 12.49 -5.16 0.81
N ASN A 331 12.92 -5.48 2.03
CA ASN A 331 13.98 -4.74 2.70
C ASN A 331 15.30 -4.83 1.89
N TYR A 332 16.10 -3.77 1.93
CA TYR A 332 17.31 -3.65 1.15
C TYR A 332 18.47 -3.04 1.95
N SER A 333 19.69 -3.39 1.58
CA SER A 333 20.95 -2.85 2.15
C SER A 333 21.15 -3.09 3.65
N LYS A 334 20.31 -3.87 4.30
CA LYS A 334 20.36 -4.20 5.74
C LYS A 334 20.24 -5.71 5.94
N ASP A 335 20.88 -6.24 6.99
CA ASP A 335 20.80 -7.64 7.40
C ASP A 335 19.69 -7.92 8.43
N SER A 336 18.98 -6.90 8.85
CA SER A 336 17.86 -6.96 9.78
C SER A 336 16.83 -5.92 9.39
N GLN A 337 15.63 -6.09 9.91
CA GLN A 337 14.54 -5.14 9.71
C GLN A 337 14.36 -4.28 10.96
N ASP A 338 13.75 -3.12 10.80
CA ASP A 338 13.34 -2.26 11.91
C ASP A 338 12.03 -2.79 12.54
N TRP A 339 11.50 -2.12 13.54
CA TRP A 339 10.20 -2.43 14.16
C TRP A 339 10.08 -3.85 14.74
N TYR A 340 11.14 -4.35 15.39
CA TYR A 340 11.08 -5.65 16.06
C TYR A 340 10.59 -6.78 15.15
N PRO A 341 11.38 -7.24 14.20
CA PRO A 341 10.98 -8.12 13.09
C PRO A 341 10.27 -9.43 13.48
N ALA A 342 10.37 -9.84 14.73
CA ALA A 342 9.69 -11.03 15.25
C ALA A 342 8.23 -10.78 15.69
N ALA A 343 7.75 -9.54 15.63
CA ALA A 343 6.44 -9.15 16.12
C ALA A 343 5.58 -8.54 15.01
N TYR A 344 4.27 -8.55 15.23
CA TYR A 344 3.27 -8.02 14.31
C TYR A 344 2.40 -6.99 15.04
N TRP A 345 2.23 -5.81 14.42
CA TRP A 345 1.32 -4.75 14.87
C TRP A 345 -0.01 -4.89 14.17
N PHE A 346 -1.08 -5.20 14.88
CA PHE A 346 -2.37 -5.41 14.25
C PHE A 346 -2.93 -4.14 13.58
N TRP A 347 -2.70 -2.99 14.22
CA TRP A 347 -3.17 -1.70 13.72
C TRP A 347 -2.74 -1.46 12.28
N ASN A 348 -1.49 -1.70 12.00
CA ASN A 348 -0.87 -1.46 10.70
C ASN A 348 -1.29 -2.47 9.61
N LEU A 349 -1.98 -3.57 9.99
CA LEU A 349 -2.45 -4.62 9.06
C LEU A 349 -3.92 -4.48 8.67
N ARG A 350 -4.69 -3.59 9.33
CA ARG A 350 -6.14 -3.48 9.13
C ARG A 350 -6.55 -3.07 7.71
N GLY A 351 -5.80 -2.16 7.07
CA GLY A 351 -6.01 -1.77 5.69
C GLY A 351 -5.82 -2.93 4.71
N GLN A 352 -4.81 -3.75 4.91
CA GLN A 352 -4.52 -4.92 4.07
C GLN A 352 -5.66 -5.95 4.13
N VAL A 353 -6.15 -6.27 5.32
CA VAL A 353 -7.26 -7.22 5.50
C VAL A 353 -8.53 -6.74 4.78
N ALA A 354 -8.90 -5.47 4.96
CA ALA A 354 -10.10 -4.90 4.36
C ALA A 354 -10.01 -4.85 2.82
N ALA A 355 -8.85 -4.43 2.28
CA ALA A 355 -8.62 -4.38 0.84
C ALA A 355 -8.75 -5.77 0.19
N ASN A 356 -8.11 -6.78 0.79
CA ASN A 356 -8.13 -8.16 0.27
C ASN A 356 -9.56 -8.75 0.26
N ILE A 357 -10.35 -8.49 1.31
CA ILE A 357 -11.76 -8.93 1.36
C ILE A 357 -12.58 -8.30 0.23
N ALA A 358 -12.49 -6.98 0.04
CA ALA A 358 -13.26 -6.26 -0.96
C ALA A 358 -12.91 -6.64 -2.41
N ALA A 359 -11.68 -7.05 -2.66
CA ALA A 359 -11.24 -7.53 -3.98
C ALA A 359 -11.49 -9.02 -4.23
N GLY A 360 -11.96 -9.77 -3.23
CA GLY A 360 -12.22 -11.20 -3.34
C GLY A 360 -11.00 -12.09 -3.10
N GLU A 361 -9.88 -11.52 -2.71
CA GLU A 361 -8.63 -12.24 -2.43
C GLU A 361 -8.41 -12.48 -0.93
N SER A 362 -9.46 -12.93 -0.27
CA SER A 362 -9.43 -13.28 1.16
C SER A 362 -8.40 -14.37 1.50
N ALA A 363 -7.91 -15.13 0.50
CA ALA A 363 -6.83 -16.09 0.67
C ALA A 363 -5.52 -15.45 1.14
N LEU A 364 -5.26 -14.18 0.76
CA LEU A 364 -4.08 -13.43 1.20
C LEU A 364 -4.14 -13.08 2.71
N ASN A 365 -5.30 -13.15 3.33
CA ASN A 365 -5.45 -12.98 4.79
C ASN A 365 -5.18 -14.28 5.57
N THR A 366 -5.06 -15.43 4.89
CA THR A 366 -4.86 -16.72 5.55
C THR A 366 -3.62 -16.78 6.43
N PRO A 367 -2.44 -16.26 6.01
CA PRO A 367 -1.26 -16.25 6.87
C PRO A 367 -1.49 -15.49 8.18
N LEU A 368 -2.23 -14.37 8.13
CA LEU A 368 -2.55 -13.55 9.29
C LEU A 368 -3.50 -14.29 10.25
N PHE A 369 -4.59 -14.89 9.77
CA PHE A 369 -5.48 -15.67 10.63
C PHE A 369 -4.79 -16.90 11.21
N ASN A 370 -3.92 -17.56 10.46
CA ASN A 370 -3.10 -18.65 10.96
C ASN A 370 -2.13 -18.22 12.06
N LEU A 371 -1.57 -17.02 11.97
CA LEU A 371 -0.72 -16.45 13.02
C LEU A 371 -1.43 -16.43 14.39
N TYR A 372 -2.69 -15.98 14.43
CA TYR A 372 -3.46 -15.91 15.67
C TYR A 372 -4.01 -17.27 16.10
N THR A 373 -4.60 -18.03 15.20
CA THR A 373 -5.25 -19.32 15.55
C THR A 373 -4.25 -20.39 15.96
N SER A 374 -3.10 -20.49 15.30
CA SER A 374 -2.05 -21.46 15.68
C SER A 374 -1.40 -21.11 17.03
N ASN A 375 -1.44 -19.86 17.44
CA ASN A 375 -0.88 -19.36 18.70
C ASN A 375 -1.92 -19.22 19.83
N MET A 376 -3.16 -19.67 19.64
CA MET A 376 -4.24 -19.49 20.62
C MET A 376 -3.85 -19.88 22.04
N SER A 377 -3.19 -21.03 22.22
CA SER A 377 -2.76 -21.49 23.55
C SER A 377 -1.70 -20.58 24.20
N ALA A 378 -0.81 -20.01 23.40
CA ALA A 378 0.20 -19.07 23.90
C ALA A 378 -0.46 -17.76 24.29
N ILE A 379 -1.39 -17.24 23.48
CA ILE A 379 -2.16 -16.01 23.78
C ILE A 379 -2.99 -16.21 25.07
N GLN A 380 -3.67 -17.35 25.24
CA GLN A 380 -4.40 -17.66 26.48
C GLN A 380 -3.47 -17.68 27.70
N SER A 381 -2.29 -18.29 27.56
CA SER A 381 -1.29 -18.33 28.63
C SER A 381 -0.77 -16.93 28.96
N TRP A 382 -0.53 -16.10 27.96
CA TRP A 382 -0.13 -14.70 28.13
C TRP A 382 -1.22 -13.92 28.88
N THR A 383 -2.47 -13.98 28.41
CA THR A 383 -3.63 -13.33 29.04
C THR A 383 -3.76 -13.73 30.51
N LYS A 384 -3.71 -15.02 30.78
CA LYS A 384 -3.81 -15.53 32.16
C LYS A 384 -2.69 -15.01 33.06
N THR A 385 -1.49 -14.90 32.55
CA THR A 385 -0.31 -14.48 33.30
C THR A 385 -0.32 -12.98 33.56
N TYR A 386 -0.59 -12.20 32.54
CA TYR A 386 -0.38 -10.75 32.55
C TYR A 386 -1.66 -9.93 32.73
N MET A 387 -2.84 -10.50 32.46
CA MET A 387 -4.14 -9.83 32.59
C MET A 387 -4.93 -10.29 33.81
N GLY A 388 -4.25 -10.55 34.96
CA GLY A 388 -4.88 -10.85 36.23
C GLY A 388 -5.67 -12.13 36.29
N GLY A 389 -5.31 -13.16 35.53
CA GLY A 389 -5.96 -14.46 35.51
C GLY A 389 -7.33 -14.50 34.82
N ARG A 390 -7.67 -13.48 34.02
CA ARG A 390 -8.96 -13.39 33.32
C ARG A 390 -9.15 -14.53 32.33
N SER A 391 -10.42 -14.90 32.09
CA SER A 391 -10.83 -15.83 31.05
C SER A 391 -10.77 -15.21 29.67
N GLY A 392 -10.74 -16.02 28.62
CA GLY A 392 -10.65 -15.59 27.26
C GLY A 392 -9.23 -15.26 26.81
N ILE A 393 -9.11 -14.46 25.77
CA ILE A 393 -7.83 -13.97 25.24
C ILE A 393 -7.84 -12.45 25.20
N CYS A 394 -6.73 -11.82 25.57
CA CYS A 394 -6.34 -10.49 25.14
C CYS A 394 -5.24 -10.69 24.12
N VAL A 395 -5.49 -10.40 22.87
CA VAL A 395 -4.48 -10.49 21.82
C VAL A 395 -3.57 -9.27 21.96
N PRO A 396 -2.24 -9.47 22.15
CA PRO A 396 -1.33 -8.35 22.21
C PRO A 396 -1.39 -7.49 20.94
N GLU A 397 -1.46 -6.19 21.09
CA GLU A 397 -1.42 -5.25 19.96
C GLU A 397 -0.14 -5.47 19.14
N THR A 398 0.98 -5.61 19.83
CA THR A 398 2.24 -6.06 19.25
C THR A 398 2.50 -7.49 19.70
N MET A 399 2.20 -8.45 18.84
CA MET A 399 2.31 -9.87 19.14
C MET A 399 3.49 -10.50 18.39
N ARG A 400 4.35 -11.23 19.09
CA ARG A 400 5.39 -12.04 18.44
C ARG A 400 4.78 -13.20 17.65
N PHE A 401 5.53 -13.68 16.66
CA PHE A 401 5.15 -14.82 15.82
C PHE A 401 4.77 -16.08 16.61
N ASN A 402 5.18 -16.19 17.88
CA ASN A 402 4.90 -17.32 18.79
C ASN A 402 3.72 -17.06 19.75
N GLY A 403 2.96 -15.98 19.58
CA GLY A 403 1.77 -15.65 20.34
C GLY A 403 2.02 -14.90 21.66
N ASN A 404 3.26 -14.67 22.03
CA ASN A 404 3.60 -13.86 23.21
C ASN A 404 3.49 -12.36 22.89
N GLY A 405 3.13 -11.55 23.85
CA GLY A 405 3.27 -10.10 23.76
C GLY A 405 4.74 -9.73 23.57
N PHE A 406 5.00 -8.72 22.74
CA PHE A 406 6.35 -8.21 22.59
C PHE A 406 6.76 -7.46 23.87
N GLN A 407 7.96 -7.71 24.35
CA GLN A 407 8.62 -6.94 25.40
C GLN A 407 9.99 -6.53 24.91
N ASN A 408 10.29 -5.24 24.96
CA ASN A 408 11.59 -4.74 24.59
C ASN A 408 12.58 -4.86 25.76
N ASP A 409 13.36 -5.92 25.79
CA ASP A 409 14.35 -6.21 26.84
C ASP A 409 15.45 -5.13 26.97
N SER A 410 15.59 -4.26 25.98
CA SER A 410 16.65 -3.23 25.93
C SER A 410 16.19 -1.85 26.42
N GLN A 411 14.89 -1.67 26.66
CA GLN A 411 14.30 -0.40 27.13
C GLN A 411 13.76 -0.55 28.55
N PRO A 412 13.88 0.47 29.42
CA PRO A 412 13.28 0.44 30.75
C PRO A 412 11.74 0.50 30.75
N PHE A 413 11.14 0.69 29.59
CA PHE A 413 9.71 0.67 29.33
C PHE A 413 9.42 -0.60 28.53
N SER A 414 8.82 -1.60 29.14
CA SER A 414 8.34 -2.76 28.43
C SER A 414 7.05 -2.37 27.69
N ASP A 415 7.08 -2.38 26.38
CA ASP A 415 5.89 -2.18 25.54
C ASP A 415 5.04 -3.46 25.48
N ALA A 416 4.88 -4.14 26.63
CA ALA A 416 4.16 -5.40 26.67
C ALA A 416 2.67 -5.18 26.53
N SER A 417 2.13 -5.47 25.37
CA SER A 417 0.69 -5.46 25.12
C SER A 417 -0.03 -6.52 25.95
N CYS A 418 -1.26 -6.23 26.35
CA CYS A 418 -2.04 -7.08 27.26
C CYS A 418 -1.28 -7.40 28.56
N ASP A 419 -0.68 -6.41 29.19
CA ASP A 419 0.00 -6.52 30.47
C ASP A 419 -0.41 -5.40 31.44
N GLN A 420 -1.41 -5.67 32.27
CA GLN A 420 -1.88 -4.75 33.31
C GLN A 420 -0.92 -4.63 34.50
N ASN A 421 0.13 -5.44 34.59
CA ASN A 421 1.10 -5.44 35.67
C ASN A 421 2.41 -4.76 35.32
N ASN A 422 2.45 -4.12 34.15
CA ASN A 422 3.66 -3.55 33.63
C ASN A 422 4.11 -2.29 34.38
N PRO A 423 5.09 -2.34 35.31
CA PRO A 423 5.67 -1.15 35.90
C PRO A 423 6.71 -0.54 34.94
N PRO A 424 6.75 0.81 34.77
CA PRO A 424 6.25 1.80 35.71
C PRO A 424 4.93 2.48 35.36
N GLY A 425 4.06 1.91 34.57
CA GLY A 425 2.77 2.47 34.22
C GLY A 425 2.39 2.23 32.75
N PRO A 426 1.30 2.82 32.26
CA PRO A 426 0.83 2.64 30.91
C PRO A 426 1.88 3.09 29.89
N THR A 427 2.02 2.31 28.84
CA THR A 427 2.95 2.56 27.72
C THR A 427 2.19 2.51 26.40
N TRP A 428 2.87 2.71 25.28
CA TRP A 428 2.30 2.75 23.93
C TRP A 428 1.24 1.66 23.68
N ASN A 429 1.59 0.39 23.89
CA ASN A 429 0.68 -0.72 23.61
C ASN A 429 0.16 -1.44 24.86
N GLY A 430 0.58 -1.03 26.05
CA GLY A 430 0.48 -1.80 27.28
C GLY A 430 -0.94 -2.28 27.62
N GLU A 431 -1.91 -1.41 27.60
CA GLU A 431 -3.30 -1.67 27.93
C GLU A 431 -4.26 -1.49 26.76
N THR A 432 -3.79 -1.70 25.51
CA THR A 432 -4.66 -1.79 24.34
C THR A 432 -5.36 -3.15 24.35
N VAL A 433 -6.64 -3.17 24.71
CA VAL A 433 -7.41 -4.40 24.95
C VAL A 433 -8.48 -4.67 23.87
N SER A 434 -8.54 -3.87 22.82
CA SER A 434 -9.49 -4.00 21.72
C SER A 434 -8.96 -4.80 20.53
N THR A 435 -7.68 -5.11 20.48
CA THR A 435 -7.00 -5.79 19.36
C THR A 435 -7.69 -7.07 18.92
N GLY A 436 -7.93 -8.00 19.84
CA GLY A 436 -8.56 -9.27 19.49
C GLY A 436 -10.01 -9.11 19.06
N ALA A 437 -10.69 -8.05 19.50
CA ALA A 437 -12.04 -7.74 19.04
C ALA A 437 -12.06 -7.34 17.56
N GLU A 438 -11.13 -6.53 17.11
CA GLU A 438 -11.01 -6.17 15.69
C GLU A 438 -10.61 -7.38 14.85
N ILE A 439 -9.67 -8.20 15.31
CA ILE A 439 -9.32 -9.47 14.63
C ILE A 439 -10.55 -10.39 14.54
N GLY A 440 -11.35 -10.49 15.59
CA GLY A 440 -12.63 -11.21 15.57
C GLY A 440 -13.63 -10.65 14.56
N LEU A 441 -13.63 -9.33 14.37
CA LEU A 441 -14.44 -8.69 13.32
C LEU A 441 -13.91 -8.97 11.91
N TRP A 442 -12.60 -9.03 11.69
CA TRP A 442 -12.05 -9.45 10.41
C TRP A 442 -12.48 -10.88 10.04
N VAL A 443 -12.50 -11.79 11.03
CA VAL A 443 -13.07 -13.13 10.83
C VAL A 443 -14.53 -13.05 10.40
N TRP A 444 -15.32 -12.22 11.09
CA TRP A 444 -16.73 -12.07 10.78
C TRP A 444 -16.96 -11.45 9.39
N GLN A 445 -16.24 -10.39 9.05
CA GLN A 445 -16.32 -9.72 7.74
C GLN A 445 -15.93 -10.64 6.59
N GLN A 446 -14.83 -11.39 6.75
CA GLN A 446 -14.44 -12.37 5.73
C GLN A 446 -15.48 -13.48 5.57
N TYR A 447 -16.03 -13.98 6.67
CA TYR A 447 -17.14 -14.94 6.59
C TYR A 447 -18.36 -14.35 5.91
N GLN A 448 -18.75 -13.14 6.25
CA GLN A 448 -19.91 -12.48 5.63
C GLN A 448 -19.73 -12.35 4.11
N THR A 449 -18.52 -12.01 3.66
CA THR A 449 -18.22 -11.85 2.23
C THR A 449 -18.10 -13.18 1.52
N THR A 450 -17.44 -14.18 2.11
CA THR A 450 -17.20 -15.47 1.44
C THR A 450 -18.32 -16.49 1.61
N GLY A 451 -19.08 -16.40 2.69
CA GLY A 451 -20.05 -17.44 3.10
C GLY A 451 -19.39 -18.76 3.55
N ASP A 452 -18.06 -18.80 3.73
CA ASP A 452 -17.33 -20.02 4.06
C ASP A 452 -17.53 -20.43 5.55
N LEU A 453 -18.43 -21.36 5.78
CA LEU A 453 -18.67 -21.92 7.13
C LEU A 453 -17.47 -22.67 7.70
N ASN A 454 -16.57 -23.20 6.88
CA ASN A 454 -15.37 -23.88 7.38
C ASN A 454 -14.37 -22.86 7.90
N PHE A 455 -14.18 -21.77 7.17
CA PHE A 455 -13.38 -20.63 7.63
C PHE A 455 -13.96 -20.09 8.95
N LEU A 456 -15.26 -19.82 9.02
CA LEU A 456 -15.88 -19.34 10.26
C LEU A 456 -15.67 -20.31 11.41
N ARG A 457 -15.87 -21.61 11.20
CA ARG A 457 -15.71 -22.61 12.25
C ARG A 457 -14.27 -22.72 12.76
N GLN A 458 -13.31 -22.58 11.86
CA GLN A 458 -11.88 -22.61 12.21
C GLN A 458 -11.47 -21.39 13.03
N ASN A 459 -11.98 -20.18 12.69
CA ASN A 459 -11.56 -18.93 13.26
C ASN A 459 -12.52 -18.38 14.34
N TYR A 460 -13.71 -18.95 14.52
CA TYR A 460 -14.67 -18.56 15.55
C TYR A 460 -14.09 -18.50 16.97
N PRO A 461 -13.14 -19.39 17.37
CA PRO A 461 -12.52 -19.28 18.69
C PRO A 461 -11.88 -17.92 18.99
N LEU A 462 -11.40 -17.18 17.99
CA LEU A 462 -10.91 -15.79 18.18
C LEU A 462 -12.04 -14.88 18.64
N MET A 463 -13.19 -14.93 17.97
CA MET A 463 -14.37 -14.13 18.33
C MET A 463 -14.93 -14.51 19.73
N GLN A 464 -15.02 -15.82 20.01
CA GLN A 464 -15.51 -16.35 21.27
C GLN A 464 -14.65 -15.90 22.44
N GLN A 465 -13.36 -16.21 22.36
CA GLN A 465 -12.41 -16.00 23.47
C GLN A 465 -12.19 -14.51 23.75
N GLU A 466 -12.16 -13.67 22.72
CA GLU A 466 -12.08 -12.23 22.90
C GLU A 466 -13.36 -11.66 23.53
N SER A 467 -14.55 -12.14 23.10
CA SER A 467 -15.80 -11.74 23.74
C SER A 467 -15.86 -12.13 25.21
N GLU A 468 -15.35 -13.31 25.57
CA GLU A 468 -15.23 -13.78 26.97
C GLU A 468 -14.26 -12.88 27.76
N PHE A 469 -13.15 -12.48 27.16
CA PHE A 469 -12.19 -11.58 27.77
C PHE A 469 -12.80 -10.21 28.05
N LEU A 470 -13.45 -9.59 27.08
CA LEU A 470 -14.07 -8.28 27.23
C LEU A 470 -15.17 -8.27 28.30
N LEU A 471 -15.94 -9.38 28.41
CA LEU A 471 -16.89 -9.56 29.51
C LEU A 471 -16.20 -9.64 30.87
N ALA A 472 -15.03 -10.27 30.96
CA ALA A 472 -14.26 -10.43 32.20
C ALA A 472 -13.42 -9.19 32.53
N TYR A 473 -13.06 -8.38 31.55
CA TYR A 473 -12.26 -7.17 31.74
C TYR A 473 -13.12 -5.98 32.20
N THR A 474 -14.32 -5.84 31.66
CA THR A 474 -15.23 -4.74 31.98
C THR A 474 -16.10 -5.07 33.21
N THR A 475 -16.43 -4.06 34.00
CA THR A 475 -17.28 -4.19 35.21
C THR A 475 -18.55 -3.36 35.08
N VAL A 476 -19.68 -3.90 35.59
CA VAL A 476 -20.93 -3.14 35.59
C VAL A 476 -20.93 -2.15 36.76
N GLY A 477 -21.03 -0.87 36.43
CA GLY A 477 -21.10 0.24 37.38
C GLY A 477 -22.48 0.41 38.03
N SER A 478 -22.59 1.39 38.93
CA SER A 478 -23.84 1.72 39.61
C SER A 478 -24.93 2.29 38.67
N ASP A 479 -24.55 2.76 37.51
CA ASP A 479 -25.43 3.22 36.43
C ASP A 479 -25.99 2.08 35.56
N GLY A 480 -25.47 0.85 35.78
CA GLY A 480 -25.87 -0.34 35.03
C GLY A 480 -25.07 -0.54 33.74
N LEU A 481 -24.08 0.32 33.47
CA LEU A 481 -23.23 0.23 32.27
C LEU A 481 -21.90 -0.46 32.59
N ARG A 482 -21.23 -0.99 31.55
CA ARG A 482 -19.91 -1.64 31.64
C ARG A 482 -18.81 -0.64 31.45
N HIS A 483 -17.94 -0.54 32.42
CA HIS A 483 -16.80 0.37 32.43
C HIS A 483 -15.48 -0.38 32.54
N ALA A 484 -14.43 0.22 32.00
CA ALA A 484 -13.05 -0.23 32.20
C ALA A 484 -12.08 0.95 32.09
N VAL A 485 -10.88 0.73 32.60
CA VAL A 485 -9.74 1.60 32.38
C VAL A 485 -8.81 0.86 31.42
N ALA A 486 -8.43 1.52 30.33
CA ALA A 486 -7.53 0.98 29.29
C ALA A 486 -6.96 2.13 28.44
N ASN A 487 -6.12 1.80 27.48
CA ASN A 487 -5.64 2.77 26.51
C ASN A 487 -6.66 2.98 25.37
N ALA A 488 -6.83 4.23 24.93
CA ALA A 488 -7.36 4.53 23.61
C ALA A 488 -6.20 4.39 22.61
N HIS A 489 -5.96 3.16 22.19
CA HIS A 489 -4.80 2.74 21.44
C HIS A 489 -3.50 3.37 22.01
N GLU A 490 -2.67 3.97 21.17
CA GLU A 490 -1.45 4.65 21.60
C GLU A 490 -1.66 6.12 22.01
N ASN A 491 -2.88 6.65 21.84
CA ASN A 491 -3.14 8.08 22.03
C ASN A 491 -3.35 8.48 23.48
N GLN A 492 -4.39 7.98 24.12
CA GLN A 492 -4.65 8.28 25.53
C GLN A 492 -4.46 7.04 26.39
N TRP A 493 -3.59 7.13 27.38
CA TRP A 493 -3.21 6.01 28.23
C TRP A 493 -3.95 6.02 29.55
N ASP A 494 -4.31 4.83 30.06
CA ASP A 494 -4.91 4.60 31.37
C ASP A 494 -6.17 5.48 31.58
N VAL A 495 -7.06 5.48 30.56
CA VAL A 495 -8.28 6.31 30.56
C VAL A 495 -9.53 5.46 30.79
N THR A 496 -10.55 6.10 31.37
CA THR A 496 -11.86 5.48 31.57
C THR A 496 -12.64 5.46 30.26
N ASP A 497 -13.17 4.29 29.92
CA ASP A 497 -14.03 4.06 28.76
C ASP A 497 -13.43 4.61 27.48
N PRO A 498 -12.27 4.11 27.05
CA PRO A 498 -11.71 4.48 25.77
C PRO A 498 -12.64 4.07 24.64
N VAL A 499 -12.70 4.90 23.58
CA VAL A 499 -13.65 4.73 22.47
C VAL A 499 -13.46 3.41 21.72
N ASN A 500 -12.20 2.98 21.48
CA ASN A 500 -11.88 1.73 20.83
C ASN A 500 -12.42 0.49 21.59
N LEU A 501 -12.47 0.52 22.93
CA LEU A 501 -13.09 -0.54 23.73
C LEU A 501 -14.62 -0.53 23.59
N ILE A 502 -15.24 0.67 23.59
CA ILE A 502 -16.69 0.82 23.36
C ILE A 502 -17.06 0.30 21.97
N ASP A 503 -16.32 0.70 20.95
CA ASP A 503 -16.49 0.30 19.56
C ASP A 503 -16.33 -1.22 19.40
N ALA A 504 -15.29 -1.78 19.99
CA ALA A 504 -15.03 -3.21 20.02
C ALA A 504 -16.22 -4.01 20.57
N MET A 505 -16.75 -3.61 21.73
CA MET A 505 -17.91 -4.30 22.30
C MET A 505 -19.18 -4.12 21.44
N LYS A 506 -19.43 -2.91 20.92
CA LYS A 506 -20.61 -2.62 20.08
C LYS A 506 -20.58 -3.42 18.78
N ALA A 507 -19.40 -3.69 18.23
CA ALA A 507 -19.24 -4.41 16.97
C ALA A 507 -19.08 -5.93 17.15
N LEU A 508 -18.21 -6.37 18.07
CA LEU A 508 -17.90 -7.79 18.21
C LEU A 508 -19.04 -8.59 18.86
N PHE A 509 -19.71 -8.06 19.90
CA PHE A 509 -20.75 -8.84 20.61
C PHE A 509 -21.88 -9.28 19.68
N PRO A 510 -22.51 -8.42 18.85
CA PRO A 510 -23.52 -8.86 17.89
C PRO A 510 -22.97 -9.82 16.84
N ALA A 511 -21.74 -9.62 16.40
CA ALA A 511 -21.08 -10.50 15.45
C ALA A 511 -20.88 -11.92 16.04
N THR A 512 -20.36 -12.01 17.27
CA THR A 512 -20.15 -13.29 17.97
C THR A 512 -21.48 -14.00 18.25
N ILE A 513 -22.53 -13.26 18.65
CA ILE A 513 -23.87 -13.84 18.84
C ILE A 513 -24.38 -14.48 17.53
N THR A 514 -24.22 -13.78 16.42
CA THR A 514 -24.66 -14.25 15.11
C THR A 514 -23.84 -15.43 14.63
N ALA A 515 -22.52 -15.40 14.78
CA ALA A 515 -21.60 -16.48 14.47
C ALA A 515 -21.92 -17.75 15.28
N ALA A 516 -22.10 -17.61 16.60
CA ALA A 516 -22.46 -18.71 17.48
C ALA A 516 -23.78 -19.38 17.07
N LYS A 517 -24.81 -18.59 16.76
CA LYS A 517 -26.10 -19.10 16.28
C LYS A 517 -25.96 -19.79 14.92
N THR A 518 -25.18 -19.24 14.01
CA THR A 518 -24.89 -19.83 12.70
C THR A 518 -24.20 -21.20 12.83
N LEU A 519 -23.27 -21.31 13.78
CA LEU A 519 -22.56 -22.57 14.08
C LEU A 519 -23.33 -23.52 14.99
N GLY A 520 -24.39 -23.04 15.67
CA GLY A 520 -25.16 -23.83 16.62
C GLY A 520 -24.42 -24.14 17.93
N THR A 521 -23.56 -23.21 18.41
CA THR A 521 -22.71 -23.40 19.59
C THR A 521 -22.92 -22.29 20.63
N ASP A 522 -22.33 -22.42 21.81
CA ASP A 522 -22.12 -21.40 22.86
C ASP A 522 -23.37 -20.62 23.29
N SER A 523 -24.51 -21.30 23.41
CA SER A 523 -25.78 -20.67 23.79
C SER A 523 -25.74 -19.89 25.12
N ALA A 524 -24.89 -20.33 26.09
CA ALA A 524 -24.67 -19.62 27.33
C ALA A 524 -23.97 -18.27 27.11
N LEU A 525 -22.90 -18.25 26.30
CA LEU A 525 -22.21 -17.02 25.93
C LEU A 525 -23.15 -16.07 25.15
N VAL A 526 -23.94 -16.61 24.22
CA VAL A 526 -24.96 -15.82 23.50
C VAL A 526 -25.88 -15.07 24.46
N THR A 527 -26.36 -15.73 25.52
CA THR A 527 -27.23 -15.08 26.52
C THR A 527 -26.49 -13.97 27.30
N GLN A 528 -25.24 -14.23 27.66
CA GLN A 528 -24.40 -13.24 28.36
C GLN A 528 -24.14 -12.01 27.48
N LEU A 529 -23.78 -12.19 26.22
CA LEU A 529 -23.53 -11.13 25.28
C LEU A 529 -24.79 -10.31 24.97
N GLN A 530 -25.95 -10.97 24.84
CA GLN A 530 -27.23 -10.27 24.65
C GLN A 530 -27.58 -9.35 25.84
N THR A 531 -27.21 -9.76 27.05
CA THR A 531 -27.36 -8.91 28.24
C THR A 531 -26.34 -7.76 28.21
N ALA A 532 -25.08 -8.08 27.92
CA ALA A 532 -23.98 -7.12 27.91
C ALA A 532 -24.13 -6.02 26.86
N GLN A 533 -24.72 -6.31 25.69
CA GLN A 533 -25.01 -5.30 24.66
C GLN A 533 -25.82 -4.10 25.19
N ASN A 534 -26.76 -4.34 26.11
CA ASN A 534 -27.59 -3.28 26.70
C ASN A 534 -26.85 -2.51 27.81
N GLN A 535 -25.65 -2.92 28.15
CA GLN A 535 -24.82 -2.34 29.21
C GLN A 535 -23.61 -1.57 28.65
N ILE A 536 -23.42 -1.54 27.31
CA ILE A 536 -22.31 -0.82 26.69
C ILE A 536 -22.58 0.68 26.79
N PRO A 537 -21.62 1.51 27.27
CA PRO A 537 -21.75 2.96 27.28
C PRO A 537 -22.01 3.55 25.88
N ASP A 538 -22.56 4.75 25.85
CA ASP A 538 -22.62 5.53 24.61
C ASP A 538 -21.21 6.02 24.24
N PHE A 539 -21.04 6.46 22.97
CA PHE A 539 -19.75 7.02 22.52
C PHE A 539 -19.41 8.27 23.35
N PRO A 540 -18.16 8.46 23.77
CA PRO A 540 -17.72 9.69 24.40
C PRO A 540 -17.95 10.89 23.47
N ARG A 541 -18.32 12.05 24.04
CA ARG A 541 -18.38 13.32 23.30
C ARG A 541 -17.49 14.33 23.98
N THR A 542 -16.86 15.16 23.17
CA THR A 542 -16.05 16.28 23.67
C THR A 542 -16.40 17.56 22.95
N ASP A 543 -16.03 18.71 23.52
CA ASP A 543 -16.29 19.99 22.85
C ASP A 543 -15.46 20.14 21.57
N ALA A 544 -16.09 20.60 20.50
CA ALA A 544 -15.49 20.74 19.17
C ALA A 544 -14.43 21.85 19.04
N ALA A 545 -14.27 22.66 20.09
CA ALA A 545 -13.34 23.79 20.06
C ALA A 545 -11.99 23.48 20.67
N THR A 546 -11.96 22.74 21.79
CA THR A 546 -10.74 22.45 22.54
C THR A 546 -10.45 20.98 22.71
N HIS A 547 -11.44 20.11 22.49
CA HIS A 547 -11.39 18.65 22.74
C HIS A 547 -11.01 18.30 24.19
N GLN A 548 -11.36 19.19 25.15
CA GLN A 548 -10.94 19.04 26.55
C GLN A 548 -12.11 18.80 27.53
N GLN A 549 -13.34 19.07 27.11
CA GLN A 549 -14.50 18.99 28.00
C GLN A 549 -15.37 17.80 27.61
N LEU A 550 -15.64 16.91 28.57
CA LEU A 550 -16.62 15.84 28.38
C LEU A 550 -18.02 16.44 28.24
N LEU A 551 -18.71 16.06 27.19
CA LEU A 551 -20.09 16.44 26.89
C LEU A 551 -20.99 15.21 26.89
N THR A 552 -22.30 15.45 26.91
CA THR A 552 -23.32 14.39 26.77
C THR A 552 -23.97 14.43 25.40
N ALA A 553 -24.68 13.37 25.03
CA ALA A 553 -25.40 13.27 23.74
C ALA A 553 -26.41 14.43 23.51
N SER A 554 -26.80 15.18 24.54
CA SER A 554 -27.61 16.39 24.35
C SER A 554 -26.91 17.49 23.57
N ALA A 555 -25.58 17.46 23.48
CA ALA A 555 -24.79 18.42 22.71
C ALA A 555 -24.88 18.16 21.20
N ASP A 556 -25.24 16.96 20.75
CA ASP A 556 -25.38 16.60 19.32
C ASP A 556 -26.29 17.58 18.58
N ALA A 557 -27.39 18.00 19.26
CA ALA A 557 -28.36 18.94 18.69
C ALA A 557 -27.86 20.38 18.57
N SER A 558 -26.89 20.78 19.40
CA SER A 558 -26.28 22.12 19.36
C SER A 558 -25.16 22.25 18.33
N GLY A 559 -24.59 21.12 17.91
CA GLY A 559 -23.46 21.07 16.98
C GLY A 559 -22.15 21.60 17.57
N THR A 560 -22.03 21.58 18.89
CA THR A 560 -20.83 22.07 19.60
C THR A 560 -19.89 20.95 20.05
N ASP A 561 -20.25 19.72 19.77
CA ASP A 561 -19.54 18.50 20.15
C ASP A 561 -18.91 17.80 18.95
N VAL A 562 -17.98 16.91 19.28
CA VAL A 562 -17.40 15.88 18.40
C VAL A 562 -17.31 14.57 19.19
N LEU A 563 -17.09 13.46 18.50
CA LEU A 563 -16.72 12.22 19.19
C LEU A 563 -15.41 12.41 19.96
N GLY A 564 -15.27 11.75 21.09
CA GLY A 564 -14.09 11.83 21.94
C GLY A 564 -13.35 10.50 21.99
N GLN A 565 -12.06 10.53 22.28
CA GLN A 565 -11.23 9.32 22.40
C GLN A 565 -11.53 8.53 23.69
N SER A 566 -12.03 9.18 24.73
CA SER A 566 -12.38 8.53 26.00
C SER A 566 -13.36 9.36 26.80
N SER A 567 -13.81 8.86 27.94
CA SER A 567 -14.55 9.63 28.95
C SER A 567 -13.68 10.62 29.73
N GLN A 568 -12.41 10.74 29.37
CA GLN A 568 -11.42 11.66 29.95
C GLN A 568 -10.74 12.52 28.86
N PRO A 569 -11.49 13.39 28.18
CA PRO A 569 -10.98 14.08 26.98
C PRO A 569 -9.75 14.97 27.22
N ALA A 570 -9.53 15.41 28.49
CA ALA A 570 -8.34 16.20 28.86
C ALA A 570 -7.10 15.34 29.15
N ALA A 571 -7.15 14.01 28.98
CA ALA A 571 -5.98 13.16 29.10
C ALA A 571 -4.93 13.51 28.05
N THR A 572 -3.65 13.30 28.39
CA THR A 572 -2.54 13.57 27.46
C THR A 572 -2.66 12.68 26.22
N VAL A 573 -2.52 13.27 25.03
CA VAL A 573 -2.42 12.55 23.77
C VAL A 573 -0.93 12.33 23.46
N HIS A 574 -0.56 11.08 23.19
CA HIS A 574 0.84 10.66 23.00
C HIS A 574 1.18 10.35 21.54
N ASN A 575 0.19 9.96 20.72
CA ASN A 575 0.37 9.63 19.31
C ASN A 575 -0.55 10.50 18.42
N SER A 576 -0.57 10.22 17.14
CA SER A 576 -1.21 11.02 16.09
C SER A 576 -2.29 10.25 15.33
N GLU A 577 -3.17 9.55 16.04
CA GLU A 577 -4.27 8.76 15.49
C GLU A 577 -5.62 9.45 15.75
N ASN A 578 -6.60 9.16 14.90
CA ASN A 578 -7.97 9.63 15.05
C ASN A 578 -8.87 8.51 15.61
N ASP A 579 -8.59 8.04 16.83
CA ASP A 579 -9.37 6.96 17.48
C ASP A 579 -10.84 7.32 17.64
N ASP A 580 -11.15 8.60 17.77
CA ASP A 580 -12.51 9.13 17.81
C ASP A 580 -13.34 8.88 16.54
N LEU A 581 -12.68 8.45 15.44
CA LEU A 581 -13.33 8.07 14.18
C LEU A 581 -13.33 6.56 13.92
N GLU A 582 -12.85 5.73 14.85
CA GLU A 582 -12.86 4.26 14.66
C GLU A 582 -14.29 3.69 14.57
N ALA A 583 -15.27 4.32 15.23
CA ALA A 583 -16.68 3.96 15.05
C ALA A 583 -17.15 4.09 13.58
N VAL A 584 -16.50 4.94 12.78
CA VAL A 584 -16.75 5.09 11.33
C VAL A 584 -16.04 3.97 10.57
N TRP A 585 -14.72 3.85 10.76
CA TRP A 585 -13.89 2.81 10.22
C TRP A 585 -12.72 2.53 11.19
N PRO A 586 -12.43 1.26 11.55
CA PRO A 586 -12.85 0.01 10.90
C PRO A 586 -14.17 -0.57 11.41
N TYR A 587 -14.73 -0.13 12.53
CA TYR A 587 -15.85 -0.80 13.17
C TYR A 587 -17.20 -0.68 12.43
N GLY A 588 -17.38 0.30 11.55
CA GLY A 588 -18.57 0.45 10.70
C GLY A 588 -19.87 0.71 11.47
N LEU A 589 -19.78 1.25 12.68
CA LEU A 589 -20.92 1.56 13.55
C LEU A 589 -21.64 2.85 13.14
N ILE A 590 -20.90 3.80 12.58
CA ILE A 590 -21.38 5.08 12.09
C ILE A 590 -21.00 5.24 10.62
N GLY A 591 -21.96 5.59 9.80
CA GLY A 591 -21.77 5.88 8.38
C GLY A 591 -22.71 6.97 7.90
N ASP A 592 -22.78 7.19 6.59
CA ASP A 592 -23.52 8.28 5.95
C ASP A 592 -25.04 8.31 6.26
N ALA A 593 -25.64 7.17 6.56
CA ALA A 593 -27.06 7.03 6.90
C ALA A 593 -27.31 6.82 8.41
N SER A 594 -26.28 6.85 9.24
CA SER A 594 -26.42 6.73 10.70
C SER A 594 -27.12 7.97 11.28
N PRO A 595 -27.91 7.85 12.36
CA PRO A 595 -28.37 9.01 13.13
C PRO A 595 -27.22 9.89 13.64
N LEU A 596 -26.02 9.31 13.82
CA LEU A 596 -24.83 10.02 14.26
C LEU A 596 -23.95 10.52 13.10
N SER A 597 -24.40 10.41 11.85
CA SER A 597 -23.59 10.81 10.68
C SER A 597 -23.15 12.26 10.73
N THR A 598 -24.03 13.18 11.16
CA THR A 598 -23.68 14.60 11.31
C THR A 598 -22.64 14.85 12.39
N LEU A 599 -22.69 14.10 13.50
CA LEU A 599 -21.67 14.14 14.56
C LEU A 599 -20.33 13.63 14.02
N ALA A 600 -20.33 12.49 13.35
CA ALA A 600 -19.11 11.91 12.78
C ALA A 600 -18.49 12.79 11.68
N GLN A 601 -19.31 13.38 10.80
CA GLN A 601 -18.81 14.35 9.81
C GLN A 601 -18.22 15.60 10.49
N ARG A 602 -18.81 16.07 11.58
CA ARG A 602 -18.26 17.16 12.35
C ARG A 602 -16.94 16.77 13.03
N THR A 603 -16.84 15.56 13.58
CA THR A 603 -15.61 15.00 14.13
C THR A 603 -14.52 14.96 13.07
N TYR A 604 -14.82 14.41 11.89
CA TYR A 604 -13.91 14.36 10.77
C TYR A 604 -13.40 15.77 10.38
N ASN A 605 -14.30 16.74 10.26
CA ASN A 605 -13.95 18.13 9.90
C ASN A 605 -13.14 18.85 10.99
N LYS A 606 -13.18 18.37 12.23
CA LYS A 606 -12.51 18.94 13.40
C LYS A 606 -11.38 18.06 13.94
N ARG A 607 -11.07 16.94 13.26
CA ARG A 607 -10.01 16.04 13.69
C ARG A 607 -8.70 16.79 13.89
N VAL A 608 -7.97 16.42 14.91
CA VAL A 608 -6.71 17.07 15.27
C VAL A 608 -5.57 16.56 14.38
N GLN A 609 -5.60 15.29 14.06
CA GLN A 609 -4.57 14.63 13.27
C GLN A 609 -5.02 14.57 11.80
N VAL A 610 -4.45 15.45 10.97
CA VAL A 610 -4.75 15.51 9.52
C VAL A 610 -3.51 15.08 8.76
N HIS A 611 -3.61 14.00 7.99
CA HIS A 611 -2.48 13.43 7.22
C HIS A 611 -1.22 13.27 8.08
N ALA A 612 -1.38 12.77 9.31
CA ALA A 612 -0.31 12.83 10.30
C ALA A 612 0.80 11.81 10.05
N ASN A 613 0.45 10.65 9.50
CA ASN A 613 1.34 9.52 9.23
C ASN A 613 0.83 8.70 8.03
N ASP A 614 1.61 7.73 7.56
CA ASP A 614 1.25 6.90 6.40
C ASP A 614 0.13 5.90 6.72
N TRP A 615 -0.09 5.58 7.99
CA TRP A 615 -1.22 4.77 8.45
C TRP A 615 -2.52 5.57 8.68
N SER A 616 -2.59 6.81 8.21
CA SER A 616 -3.81 7.63 8.34
C SER A 616 -4.97 7.03 7.53
N PHE A 617 -6.12 6.87 8.19
CA PHE A 617 -7.36 6.39 7.57
C PHE A 617 -8.28 7.52 7.11
N ASP A 618 -7.80 8.75 7.03
CA ASP A 618 -8.58 9.94 6.68
C ASP A 618 -9.42 9.72 5.42
N ALA A 619 -8.82 9.24 4.33
CA ALA A 619 -9.52 8.99 3.06
C ALA A 619 -10.59 7.89 3.18
N VAL A 620 -10.33 6.86 3.99
CA VAL A 620 -11.27 5.74 4.22
C VAL A 620 -12.47 6.20 5.03
N GLN A 621 -12.23 6.97 6.09
CA GLN A 621 -13.27 7.56 6.94
C GLN A 621 -14.11 8.57 6.15
N ALA A 622 -13.48 9.39 5.30
CA ALA A 622 -14.18 10.28 4.36
C ALA A 622 -15.10 9.50 3.41
N ALA A 623 -14.63 8.40 2.83
CA ALA A 623 -15.41 7.55 1.94
C ALA A 623 -16.64 6.97 2.66
N ARG A 624 -16.46 6.45 3.88
CA ARG A 624 -17.54 5.88 4.70
C ARG A 624 -18.59 6.94 5.11
N LEU A 625 -18.18 8.19 5.25
CA LEU A 625 -19.06 9.33 5.54
C LEU A 625 -19.69 9.97 4.30
N GLY A 626 -19.40 9.50 3.08
CA GLY A 626 -19.92 10.02 1.83
C GLY A 626 -19.26 11.34 1.36
N LEU A 627 -18.06 11.64 1.82
CA LEU A 627 -17.33 12.89 1.57
C LEU A 627 -16.36 12.75 0.37
N GLY A 628 -16.89 12.55 -0.84
CA GLY A 628 -16.09 12.25 -2.02
C GLY A 628 -15.01 13.29 -2.36
N SER A 629 -15.21 14.59 -2.08
CA SER A 629 -14.18 15.61 -2.27
C SER A 629 -13.00 15.43 -1.33
N GLU A 630 -13.28 15.02 -0.09
CA GLU A 630 -12.24 14.76 0.91
C GLU A 630 -11.45 13.48 0.56
N VAL A 631 -12.14 12.46 0.03
CA VAL A 631 -11.45 11.23 -0.45
C VAL A 631 -10.33 11.58 -1.43
N SER A 632 -10.60 12.37 -2.46
CA SER A 632 -9.57 12.77 -3.43
C SER A 632 -8.47 13.62 -2.78
N ALA A 633 -8.85 14.58 -1.95
CA ALA A 633 -7.91 15.49 -1.31
C ALA A 633 -6.96 14.75 -0.35
N ASP A 634 -7.51 13.86 0.49
CA ASP A 634 -6.71 13.07 1.44
C ASP A 634 -5.80 12.07 0.72
N LEU A 635 -6.30 11.38 -0.31
CA LEU A 635 -5.49 10.45 -1.10
C LEU A 635 -4.29 11.14 -1.75
N VAL A 636 -4.49 12.32 -2.35
CA VAL A 636 -3.39 13.09 -2.94
C VAL A 636 -2.41 13.53 -1.88
N ALA A 637 -2.89 14.13 -0.78
CA ALA A 637 -2.02 14.67 0.26
C ALA A 637 -1.18 13.59 0.96
N LEU A 638 -1.78 12.44 1.25
CA LEU A 638 -1.09 11.30 1.88
C LEU A 638 -0.07 10.70 0.92
N THR A 639 -0.43 10.51 -0.35
CA THR A 639 0.48 9.95 -1.36
C THR A 639 1.67 10.86 -1.60
N GLU A 640 1.47 12.16 -1.82
CA GLU A 640 2.57 13.12 -2.02
C GLU A 640 3.50 13.21 -0.80
N LYS A 641 2.96 13.00 0.41
CA LYS A 641 3.73 13.09 1.65
C LYS A 641 4.51 11.83 1.97
N TYR A 642 3.93 10.64 1.76
CA TYR A 642 4.46 9.38 2.28
C TYR A 642 5.00 8.43 1.23
N GLN A 643 4.58 8.50 -0.03
CA GLN A 643 5.19 7.69 -1.08
C GLN A 643 6.65 8.11 -1.28
N THR A 644 7.57 7.19 -1.10
CA THR A 644 9.02 7.45 -1.20
C THR A 644 9.72 6.54 -2.20
N HIS A 645 9.07 5.44 -2.59
CA HIS A 645 9.63 4.45 -3.49
C HIS A 645 8.99 4.51 -4.88
N ILE A 646 9.79 4.23 -5.90
CA ILE A 646 9.35 4.22 -7.31
C ILE A 646 8.40 3.06 -7.65
N ASN A 647 8.19 2.15 -6.73
CA ASN A 647 7.25 1.04 -6.82
C ASN A 647 5.91 1.33 -6.12
N GLY A 648 5.68 2.56 -5.67
CA GLY A 648 4.46 3.00 -5.01
C GLY A 648 4.49 2.88 -3.48
N LEU A 649 5.45 2.16 -2.91
CA LEU A 649 5.53 1.98 -1.46
C LEU A 649 5.90 3.28 -0.74
N GLY A 650 5.48 3.38 0.50
CA GLY A 650 5.64 4.54 1.36
C GLY A 650 6.83 4.50 2.29
N ASP A 651 6.86 5.46 3.19
CA ASP A 651 7.74 5.56 4.35
C ASP A 651 6.92 6.06 5.54
N LEU A 652 7.04 5.39 6.67
CA LEU A 652 6.29 5.61 7.90
C LEU A 652 6.24 7.09 8.34
N TRP A 653 7.35 7.81 8.23
CA TRP A 653 7.49 9.18 8.72
C TRP A 653 7.63 10.24 7.61
N GLY A 654 7.45 9.85 6.35
CA GLY A 654 7.65 10.70 5.17
C GLY A 654 9.12 10.96 4.86
N LYS A 655 9.42 10.89 3.60
CA LYS A 655 10.70 11.19 2.88
C LYS A 655 12.00 11.17 3.72
N ARG A 656 12.29 10.05 4.37
CA ARG A 656 13.56 9.83 5.05
C ARG A 656 14.45 8.90 4.19
N PRO A 657 15.63 9.33 3.77
CA PRO A 657 16.53 8.48 2.98
C PRO A 657 16.91 7.21 3.75
N GLY A 658 16.75 6.05 3.10
CA GLY A 658 17.21 4.76 3.63
C GLY A 658 16.27 4.08 4.62
N ASN A 659 15.03 4.51 4.73
CA ASN A 659 13.99 3.80 5.46
C ASN A 659 13.54 2.55 4.69
N GLU A 660 12.97 1.62 5.42
CA GLU A 660 12.35 0.42 4.86
C GLU A 660 11.09 0.78 4.06
N PRO A 661 10.72 -0.03 3.05
CA PRO A 661 9.49 0.19 2.31
C PRO A 661 8.27 -0.19 3.16
N TYR A 662 7.21 0.65 3.13
CA TYR A 662 5.95 0.45 3.84
C TYR A 662 4.80 0.28 2.86
N ILE A 663 3.95 -0.74 3.10
CA ILE A 663 2.78 -1.05 2.27
C ILE A 663 1.50 -0.35 2.76
N GLU A 664 1.49 0.21 3.95
CA GLU A 664 0.30 0.70 4.64
C GLU A 664 -0.44 1.79 3.87
N GLN A 665 0.30 2.78 3.38
CA GLN A 665 -0.30 3.87 2.62
C GLN A 665 -0.98 3.35 1.34
N THR A 666 -0.36 2.43 0.60
CA THR A 666 -0.97 1.85 -0.60
C THR A 666 -2.16 0.95 -0.27
N ALA A 667 -2.15 0.25 0.88
CA ALA A 667 -3.31 -0.48 1.39
C ALA A 667 -4.48 0.47 1.67
N ASN A 668 -4.22 1.62 2.31
CA ASN A 668 -5.23 2.62 2.60
C ASN A 668 -5.79 3.27 1.33
N VAL A 669 -4.97 3.48 0.29
CA VAL A 669 -5.46 3.89 -1.05
C VAL A 669 -6.43 2.83 -1.60
N ALA A 670 -6.07 1.55 -1.53
CA ALA A 670 -6.92 0.48 -2.04
C ALA A 670 -8.26 0.41 -1.29
N VAL A 671 -8.26 0.53 0.05
CA VAL A 671 -9.49 0.56 0.85
C VAL A 671 -10.34 1.79 0.53
N ALA A 672 -9.74 2.98 0.48
CA ALA A 672 -10.48 4.21 0.21
C ALA A 672 -11.14 4.21 -1.17
N VAL A 673 -10.45 3.71 -2.21
CA VAL A 673 -11.01 3.52 -3.56
C VAL A 673 -12.16 2.52 -3.53
N ASN A 674 -11.98 1.38 -2.84
CA ASN A 674 -13.03 0.37 -2.70
C ASN A 674 -14.27 0.94 -2.02
N GLU A 675 -14.11 1.61 -0.87
CA GLU A 675 -15.19 2.25 -0.11
C GLU A 675 -15.87 3.41 -0.87
N ALA A 676 -15.11 4.14 -1.67
CA ALA A 676 -15.69 5.20 -2.50
C ALA A 676 -16.59 4.67 -3.60
N LEU A 677 -16.29 3.47 -4.14
CA LEU A 677 -17.01 2.86 -5.24
C LEU A 677 -18.19 1.99 -4.78
N VAL A 678 -17.98 1.13 -3.77
CA VAL A 678 -19.03 0.23 -3.24
C VAL A 678 -18.90 0.11 -1.73
N GLN A 679 -20.01 0.24 -1.02
CA GLN A 679 -20.07 -0.04 0.42
C GLN A 679 -21.19 -1.02 0.72
N ASP A 680 -20.90 -2.03 1.52
CA ASP A 680 -21.85 -3.03 1.96
C ASP A 680 -21.74 -3.24 3.48
N TYR A 681 -22.24 -2.30 4.25
CA TYR A 681 -22.29 -2.41 5.71
C TYR A 681 -23.73 -2.12 6.21
N ASN A 682 -24.03 -2.62 7.41
CA ASN A 682 -25.35 -2.53 8.03
C ASN A 682 -26.48 -3.05 7.13
N GLY A 683 -26.20 -4.07 6.30
CA GLY A 683 -27.17 -4.75 5.46
C GLY A 683 -27.72 -3.92 4.30
N VAL A 684 -27.06 -2.85 3.90
CA VAL A 684 -27.44 -1.99 2.77
C VAL A 684 -26.28 -1.77 1.82
N LEU A 685 -26.43 -2.22 0.60
CA LEU A 685 -25.49 -1.96 -0.49
C LEU A 685 -25.62 -0.50 -0.98
N ARG A 686 -24.50 0.17 -1.13
CA ARG A 686 -24.38 1.54 -1.65
C ARG A 686 -23.47 1.55 -2.87
N ILE A 687 -23.91 2.20 -3.92
CA ILE A 687 -23.21 2.29 -5.21
C ILE A 687 -22.64 3.69 -5.36
N ALA A 688 -21.34 3.80 -5.57
CA ALA A 688 -20.57 5.02 -5.73
C ALA A 688 -20.90 6.11 -4.67
N PRO A 689 -20.95 5.73 -3.36
CA PRO A 689 -21.44 6.66 -2.32
C PRO A 689 -20.50 7.84 -2.10
N ALA A 690 -19.21 7.70 -2.44
CA ALA A 690 -18.19 8.71 -2.20
C ALA A 690 -17.16 8.82 -3.34
N LEU A 691 -17.53 8.39 -4.56
CA LEU A 691 -16.64 8.53 -5.70
C LEU A 691 -16.37 10.03 -5.95
N PRO A 692 -15.11 10.48 -6.01
CA PRO A 692 -14.80 11.89 -6.21
C PRO A 692 -15.38 12.44 -7.51
N ALA A 693 -15.84 13.69 -7.47
CA ALA A 693 -16.39 14.34 -8.64
C ALA A 693 -15.31 14.48 -9.75
N GLY A 694 -15.67 14.10 -10.98
CA GLY A 694 -14.76 14.12 -12.12
C GLY A 694 -13.92 12.84 -12.28
N TRP A 695 -14.10 11.85 -11.40
CA TRP A 695 -13.54 10.52 -11.60
C TRP A 695 -14.52 9.65 -12.37
N ASP A 696 -14.02 8.95 -13.37
CA ASP A 696 -14.71 7.83 -14.00
C ASP A 696 -14.22 6.52 -13.37
N ALA A 697 -15.12 5.53 -13.28
CA ALA A 697 -14.82 4.25 -12.65
C ALA A 697 -15.53 3.10 -13.35
N ASP A 698 -14.81 2.02 -13.63
CA ASP A 698 -15.32 0.73 -14.07
C ASP A 698 -14.74 -0.36 -13.15
N GLY A 699 -15.52 -0.89 -12.22
CA GLY A 699 -14.97 -1.80 -11.23
C GLY A 699 -15.91 -2.89 -10.79
N THR A 700 -15.33 -3.99 -10.31
CA THR A 700 -16.03 -5.09 -9.65
C THR A 700 -15.51 -5.25 -8.23
N GLN A 701 -16.42 -5.45 -7.27
CA GLN A 701 -16.06 -5.73 -5.88
C GLN A 701 -16.90 -6.88 -5.32
N TYR A 702 -16.35 -7.54 -4.31
CA TYR A 702 -17.01 -8.58 -3.54
C TYR A 702 -17.71 -7.97 -2.34
N ILE A 703 -18.91 -8.45 -2.05
CA ILE A 703 -19.76 -8.01 -0.95
C ILE A 703 -20.30 -9.21 -0.17
N HIS A 704 -21.06 -8.95 0.89
CA HIS A 704 -21.65 -9.99 1.72
C HIS A 704 -22.44 -11.01 0.89
N GLY A 705 -22.44 -12.27 1.33
CA GLY A 705 -23.14 -13.39 0.70
C GLY A 705 -22.39 -14.06 -0.45
N GLY A 706 -21.15 -13.70 -0.70
CA GLY A 706 -20.38 -14.13 -1.88
C GLY A 706 -20.84 -13.44 -3.16
N ASP A 707 -21.60 -12.36 -3.01
CA ASP A 707 -22.09 -11.57 -4.14
C ASP A 707 -20.97 -10.72 -4.72
N THR A 708 -21.03 -10.43 -6.04
CA THR A 708 -20.16 -9.43 -6.67
C THR A 708 -21.00 -8.29 -7.24
N VAL A 709 -20.46 -7.08 -7.16
CA VAL A 709 -21.08 -5.87 -7.70
C VAL A 709 -20.15 -5.23 -8.71
N SER A 710 -20.64 -5.07 -9.94
CA SER A 710 -19.94 -4.38 -11.03
C SER A 710 -20.58 -3.01 -11.25
N VAL A 711 -19.79 -1.96 -11.22
CA VAL A 711 -20.23 -0.56 -11.28
C VAL A 711 -19.50 0.19 -12.38
N GLN A 712 -20.23 0.91 -13.24
CA GLN A 712 -19.68 1.89 -14.19
C GLN A 712 -20.19 3.28 -13.88
N VAL A 713 -19.26 4.22 -13.73
CA VAL A 713 -19.54 5.64 -13.54
C VAL A 713 -18.74 6.43 -14.58
N HIS A 714 -19.40 7.13 -15.47
CA HIS A 714 -18.75 7.96 -16.47
C HIS A 714 -19.38 9.35 -16.52
N GLY A 715 -18.54 10.39 -16.58
CA GLY A 715 -19.00 11.79 -16.58
C GLY A 715 -19.85 12.13 -15.36
N GLY A 716 -19.56 11.57 -14.20
CA GLY A 716 -20.33 11.75 -12.95
C GLY A 716 -21.68 11.05 -12.94
N THR A 717 -21.95 10.14 -13.88
CA THR A 717 -23.23 9.42 -14.00
C THR A 717 -23.01 7.92 -13.86
N ILE A 718 -23.71 7.29 -12.89
CA ILE A 718 -23.77 5.85 -12.77
C ILE A 718 -24.53 5.30 -13.99
N GLY A 719 -23.90 4.48 -14.81
CA GLY A 719 -24.44 3.85 -16.00
C GLY A 719 -24.97 2.45 -15.74
N THR A 720 -24.06 1.53 -15.51
CA THR A 720 -24.33 0.10 -15.28
C THR A 720 -24.11 -0.26 -13.83
N VAL A 721 -25.06 -0.98 -13.22
CA VAL A 721 -24.91 -1.64 -11.91
C VAL A 721 -25.35 -3.08 -12.07
N GLY A 722 -24.35 -3.97 -12.13
CA GLY A 722 -24.58 -5.42 -12.23
C GLY A 722 -24.28 -6.11 -10.91
N ILE A 723 -25.09 -7.08 -10.55
CA ILE A 723 -24.94 -7.87 -9.32
C ILE A 723 -24.97 -9.34 -9.71
N LYS A 724 -23.97 -10.11 -9.26
CA LYS A 724 -23.99 -11.57 -9.36
C LYS A 724 -24.11 -12.15 -7.96
N ALA A 725 -25.22 -12.85 -7.70
CA ALA A 725 -25.49 -13.41 -6.39
C ALA A 725 -24.66 -14.68 -6.13
N GLY A 726 -23.91 -14.71 -5.06
CA GLY A 726 -23.23 -15.89 -4.54
C GLY A 726 -24.19 -16.80 -3.77
N SER A 727 -25.17 -16.22 -3.08
CA SER A 727 -26.13 -16.93 -2.25
C SER A 727 -27.58 -16.59 -2.57
N ALA A 728 -28.52 -17.48 -2.21
CA ALA A 728 -29.94 -17.20 -2.27
C ALA A 728 -30.38 -16.41 -1.02
N GLY A 729 -31.25 -15.44 -1.22
CA GLY A 729 -31.75 -14.61 -0.12
C GLY A 729 -32.41 -13.32 -0.57
N SER A 730 -32.01 -12.22 0.04
CA SER A 730 -32.48 -10.88 -0.30
C SER A 730 -31.34 -9.88 -0.07
N LEU A 731 -31.05 -9.08 -1.09
CA LEU A 731 -30.09 -7.99 -1.03
C LEU A 731 -30.83 -6.64 -0.98
N THR A 732 -30.56 -5.85 0.04
CA THR A 732 -31.09 -4.49 0.13
C THR A 732 -30.11 -3.50 -0.50
N VAL A 733 -30.57 -2.74 -1.48
CA VAL A 733 -29.76 -1.77 -2.22
C VAL A 733 -30.35 -0.37 -2.06
N ARG A 734 -29.53 0.61 -1.76
CA ARG A 734 -29.93 2.02 -1.85
C ARG A 734 -30.08 2.41 -3.32
N ASN A 735 -31.19 3.06 -3.66
CA ASN A 735 -31.39 3.59 -5.02
C ASN A 735 -30.25 4.59 -5.37
N PRO A 736 -29.37 4.25 -6.31
CA PRO A 736 -28.22 5.11 -6.63
C PRO A 736 -28.59 6.34 -7.47
N TRP A 737 -29.85 6.45 -7.91
CA TRP A 737 -30.40 7.60 -8.63
C TRP A 737 -31.60 8.21 -7.86
N PRO A 738 -31.35 9.01 -6.81
CA PRO A 738 -32.40 9.53 -5.94
C PRO A 738 -33.55 10.22 -6.69
N GLY A 739 -34.79 9.81 -6.39
CA GLY A 739 -35.97 10.36 -7.01
C GLY A 739 -36.29 9.87 -8.43
N GLN A 740 -35.41 9.07 -9.06
CA GLN A 740 -35.68 8.46 -10.37
C GLN A 740 -36.35 7.09 -10.21
N SER A 741 -37.10 6.70 -11.25
CA SER A 741 -37.69 5.36 -11.32
C SER A 741 -36.65 4.37 -11.74
N VAL A 742 -36.42 3.35 -10.90
CA VAL A 742 -35.47 2.25 -11.11
C VAL A 742 -36.19 0.92 -11.09
N GLU A 743 -35.62 -0.06 -11.74
CA GLU A 743 -36.08 -1.44 -11.75
C GLU A 743 -34.89 -2.38 -11.64
N VAL A 744 -35.17 -3.64 -11.32
CA VAL A 744 -34.15 -4.71 -11.41
C VAL A 744 -34.64 -5.70 -12.46
N VAL A 745 -33.76 -5.98 -13.42
CA VAL A 745 -34.01 -7.00 -14.45
C VAL A 745 -33.05 -8.17 -14.31
N ASP A 746 -33.39 -9.30 -14.93
CA ASP A 746 -32.48 -10.44 -15.06
C ASP A 746 -31.23 -10.01 -15.85
N GLY A 747 -30.06 -10.28 -15.31
CA GLY A 747 -28.79 -9.86 -15.91
C GLY A 747 -28.34 -10.72 -17.11
N GLY A 748 -29.03 -11.85 -17.36
CA GLY A 748 -28.75 -12.72 -18.48
C GLY A 748 -29.49 -12.32 -19.75
N ASP A 749 -30.77 -11.92 -19.65
CA ASP A 749 -31.59 -11.46 -20.78
C ASP A 749 -31.81 -9.95 -20.82
N GLU A 750 -31.42 -9.22 -19.78
CA GLU A 750 -31.45 -7.77 -19.61
C GLU A 750 -32.85 -7.13 -19.74
N THR A 751 -33.91 -7.95 -19.75
CA THR A 751 -35.28 -7.52 -20.04
C THR A 751 -36.34 -8.05 -19.09
N THR A 752 -36.16 -9.26 -18.55
CA THR A 752 -37.11 -9.87 -17.59
C THR A 752 -37.09 -9.12 -16.27
N VAL A 753 -38.21 -8.45 -15.93
CA VAL A 753 -38.33 -7.64 -14.71
C VAL A 753 -38.44 -8.53 -13.47
N ILE A 754 -37.47 -8.39 -12.56
CA ILE A 754 -37.40 -9.06 -11.24
C ILE A 754 -38.00 -8.17 -10.15
N VAL A 755 -37.65 -6.87 -10.13
CA VAL A 755 -38.26 -5.85 -9.26
C VAL A 755 -38.90 -4.80 -10.13
N SER A 756 -40.21 -4.62 -10.00
CA SER A 756 -40.95 -3.66 -10.79
C SER A 756 -40.51 -2.22 -10.56
N PRO A 757 -40.70 -1.32 -11.56
CA PRO A 757 -40.32 0.09 -11.45
C PRO A 757 -40.77 0.75 -10.15
N THR A 758 -39.83 1.41 -9.47
CA THR A 758 -40.07 2.09 -8.20
C THR A 758 -39.19 3.33 -8.05
N THR A 759 -39.65 4.31 -7.27
CA THR A 759 -38.86 5.49 -6.84
C THR A 759 -38.43 5.39 -5.38
N ALA A 760 -38.60 4.23 -4.76
CA ALA A 760 -38.19 3.98 -3.38
C ALA A 760 -36.71 4.29 -3.16
N THR A 761 -36.39 4.78 -1.98
CA THR A 761 -34.97 5.10 -1.60
C THR A 761 -34.15 3.85 -1.41
N GLN A 762 -34.78 2.72 -1.12
CA GLN A 762 -34.15 1.40 -1.00
C GLN A 762 -35.02 0.35 -1.70
N LEU A 763 -34.37 -0.64 -2.29
CA LEU A 763 -34.98 -1.78 -2.94
C LEU A 763 -34.52 -3.07 -2.25
N SER A 764 -35.41 -4.07 -2.23
CA SER A 764 -35.06 -5.45 -1.85
C SER A 764 -35.04 -6.28 -3.12
N ILE A 765 -33.89 -6.87 -3.44
CA ILE A 765 -33.69 -7.74 -4.60
C ILE A 765 -33.73 -9.18 -4.09
N PRO A 766 -34.70 -10.02 -4.52
CA PRO A 766 -34.67 -11.45 -4.21
C PRO A 766 -33.52 -12.09 -5.00
N THR A 767 -32.57 -12.68 -4.30
CA THR A 767 -31.38 -13.30 -4.91
C THR A 767 -31.49 -14.81 -4.98
N VAL A 768 -30.97 -15.35 -6.08
CA VAL A 768 -30.80 -16.79 -6.31
C VAL A 768 -29.33 -17.05 -6.60
N SER A 769 -28.71 -17.98 -5.89
CA SER A 769 -27.30 -18.28 -6.04
C SER A 769 -26.90 -18.54 -7.52
N GLY A 770 -25.86 -17.86 -7.97
CA GLY A 770 -25.34 -17.92 -9.34
C GLY A 770 -26.09 -17.06 -10.36
N HIS A 771 -27.24 -16.47 -10.00
CA HIS A 771 -27.98 -15.58 -10.88
C HIS A 771 -27.35 -14.18 -10.92
N SER A 772 -27.53 -13.51 -12.06
CA SER A 772 -27.10 -12.12 -12.26
C SER A 772 -28.29 -11.19 -12.40
N TYR A 773 -28.13 -9.96 -11.93
CA TYR A 773 -29.15 -8.92 -11.88
C TYR A 773 -28.58 -7.61 -12.39
N LEU A 774 -29.40 -6.79 -13.06
CA LEU A 774 -29.08 -5.42 -13.41
C LEU A 774 -30.04 -4.47 -12.69
N LEU A 775 -29.50 -3.62 -11.83
CA LEU A 775 -30.20 -2.47 -11.28
C LEU A 775 -30.04 -1.31 -12.27
N GLN A 776 -31.12 -0.80 -12.82
CA GLN A 776 -31.09 0.21 -13.87
C GLN A 776 -32.18 1.26 -13.72
N ARG A 777 -31.95 2.42 -14.34
CA ARG A 777 -33.01 3.42 -14.54
C ARG A 777 -33.94 2.95 -15.62
N VAL A 778 -35.25 3.05 -15.37
CA VAL A 778 -36.32 2.75 -16.39
C VAL A 778 -36.14 3.62 -17.65
N SER A 779 -35.64 4.84 -17.48
CA SER A 779 -35.42 5.79 -18.59
C SER A 779 -34.12 5.54 -19.37
N ALA A 780 -33.21 4.70 -18.86
CA ALA A 780 -31.94 4.41 -19.48
C ALA A 780 -31.52 2.95 -19.19
N PRO A 781 -32.22 1.97 -19.82
CA PRO A 781 -31.95 0.56 -19.61
C PRO A 781 -30.58 0.15 -20.21
N VAL A 782 -29.91 -0.80 -19.57
CA VAL A 782 -28.61 -1.31 -20.01
C VAL A 782 -28.68 -1.95 -21.39
N SER A 783 -29.77 -2.65 -21.71
CA SER A 783 -30.04 -3.24 -23.03
C SER A 783 -30.04 -2.24 -24.20
N GLY A 784 -30.13 -0.95 -23.91
CA GLY A 784 -30.02 0.13 -24.90
C GLY A 784 -28.61 0.67 -25.09
N MET A 785 -27.62 0.20 -24.32
CA MET A 785 -26.24 0.69 -24.36
C MET A 785 -25.39 -0.10 -25.38
N THR A 786 -24.30 0.52 -25.86
CA THR A 786 -23.32 -0.16 -26.72
C THR A 786 -22.32 -0.90 -25.86
N PHE A 787 -22.06 -2.16 -26.19
CA PHE A 787 -21.07 -2.95 -25.47
C PHE A 787 -19.64 -2.37 -25.67
N ALA A 788 -18.91 -2.18 -24.57
CA ALA A 788 -17.49 -1.81 -24.57
C ALA A 788 -16.81 -2.50 -23.39
N LYS A 789 -15.81 -3.33 -23.68
CA LYS A 789 -15.02 -4.04 -22.66
C LYS A 789 -14.21 -3.03 -21.80
N VAL A 790 -14.11 -3.28 -20.51
CA VAL A 790 -13.15 -2.54 -19.67
C VAL A 790 -11.74 -2.92 -20.11
N THR A 791 -10.94 -1.93 -20.47
CA THR A 791 -9.57 -2.17 -20.94
C THR A 791 -8.65 -1.07 -20.42
N GLY A 792 -7.39 -1.43 -20.20
CA GLY A 792 -6.32 -0.51 -19.88
C GLY A 792 -5.37 -0.28 -21.07
N THR A 793 -4.43 0.61 -20.86
CA THR A 793 -3.30 0.85 -21.76
C THR A 793 -2.01 0.61 -20.98
N PRO A 794 -1.19 -0.40 -21.32
CA PRO A 794 0.08 -0.65 -20.65
C PRO A 794 0.93 0.61 -20.53
N ALA A 795 1.52 0.84 -19.36
CA ALA A 795 2.36 2.00 -19.14
C ALA A 795 3.62 1.94 -20.04
N THR A 796 4.01 3.06 -20.59
CA THR A 796 5.19 3.18 -21.48
C THR A 796 6.21 4.18 -20.97
N ALA A 797 5.93 4.86 -19.85
CA ALA A 797 6.77 5.82 -19.17
C ALA A 797 6.45 5.82 -17.66
N ALA A 798 7.29 6.44 -16.87
CA ALA A 798 6.99 6.69 -15.46
C ALA A 798 5.69 7.49 -15.29
N SER A 799 4.97 7.24 -14.21
CA SER A 799 3.73 7.92 -13.87
C SER A 799 3.98 8.90 -12.73
N HIS A 800 3.32 10.04 -12.74
CA HIS A 800 3.57 11.13 -11.81
C HIS A 800 2.31 11.62 -11.10
N LEU A 801 2.45 12.00 -9.83
CA LEU A 801 1.46 12.75 -9.07
C LEU A 801 2.21 13.78 -8.21
N GLY A 802 2.07 15.08 -8.55
CA GLY A 802 2.83 16.11 -7.85
C GLY A 802 4.33 15.84 -7.80
N GLY A 803 4.86 15.69 -6.60
CA GLY A 803 6.30 15.42 -6.37
C GLY A 803 6.68 13.95 -6.21
N VAL A 804 5.78 13.00 -6.50
CA VAL A 804 6.02 11.55 -6.41
C VAL A 804 5.80 10.86 -7.76
N GLN A 805 6.41 9.68 -7.92
CA GLN A 805 6.35 8.95 -9.19
C GLN A 805 6.37 7.43 -8.99
N ILE A 806 5.82 6.73 -9.97
CA ILE A 806 5.97 5.29 -10.17
C ILE A 806 6.86 5.07 -11.40
N GLY A 807 7.96 4.35 -11.22
CA GLY A 807 8.99 4.18 -12.24
C GLY A 807 10.05 5.29 -12.20
N LEU A 808 10.89 5.33 -13.24
CA LEU A 808 11.96 6.32 -13.39
C LEU A 808 11.93 6.94 -14.78
N ASP A 809 12.06 8.24 -14.85
CA ASP A 809 12.19 8.95 -16.11
C ASP A 809 13.53 8.66 -16.79
N LYS A 810 13.59 9.00 -18.06
CA LYS A 810 14.82 8.92 -18.81
C LYS A 810 15.78 10.00 -18.33
N ALA A 811 16.97 9.61 -17.95
CA ALA A 811 18.07 10.52 -17.68
C ALA A 811 19.02 10.60 -18.86
N GLY A 812 19.56 11.79 -19.10
CA GLY A 812 20.51 12.03 -20.18
C GLY A 812 21.16 13.40 -20.09
N PRO A 813 22.06 13.73 -21.03
CA PRO A 813 22.71 15.03 -21.04
C PRO A 813 21.74 16.14 -21.44
N ILE A 814 21.71 17.23 -20.67
CA ILE A 814 21.12 18.50 -21.12
C ILE A 814 22.21 19.26 -21.86
N THR A 815 22.00 19.54 -23.13
CA THR A 815 23.01 20.18 -24.00
C THR A 815 22.65 21.62 -24.33
N GLY A 816 23.65 22.51 -24.29
CA GLY A 816 23.51 23.92 -24.60
C GLY A 816 24.41 24.37 -25.75
N ILE A 817 24.68 25.65 -25.80
CA ILE A 817 25.55 26.28 -26.77
C ILE A 817 26.91 25.59 -26.87
N ASN A 818 27.48 25.52 -28.04
CA ASN A 818 28.77 24.90 -28.34
C ASN A 818 28.79 23.37 -28.15
N GLY A 819 27.63 22.73 -27.95
CA GLY A 819 27.51 21.31 -27.67
C GLY A 819 28.06 20.91 -26.27
N LEU A 820 28.10 21.85 -25.34
CA LEU A 820 28.45 21.59 -23.96
C LEU A 820 27.25 21.00 -23.19
N CYS A 821 27.54 20.13 -22.23
CA CYS A 821 26.58 19.51 -21.33
C CYS A 821 26.49 20.27 -20.01
N ILE A 822 25.30 20.32 -19.42
CA ILE A 822 25.16 20.71 -18.01
C ILE A 822 25.83 19.62 -17.15
N ASP A 823 26.67 20.07 -16.23
CA ASP A 823 27.57 19.23 -15.45
C ASP A 823 27.51 19.65 -13.97
N ASP A 824 27.28 18.68 -13.11
CA ASP A 824 27.52 18.89 -11.68
C ASP A 824 29.02 18.78 -11.41
N SER A 825 29.61 19.87 -11.04
CA SER A 825 31.07 20.05 -10.98
C SER A 825 31.75 19.02 -10.09
N GLY A 826 32.57 18.16 -10.74
CA GLY A 826 33.32 17.13 -10.05
C GLY A 826 32.49 16.00 -9.44
N ALA A 827 31.25 15.83 -9.86
CA ALA A 827 30.28 14.85 -9.32
C ALA A 827 30.09 14.97 -7.80
N GLY A 828 30.04 16.22 -7.30
CA GLY A 828 29.90 16.49 -5.88
C GLY A 828 28.46 16.45 -5.40
N THR A 829 28.12 15.63 -4.43
CA THR A 829 26.76 15.51 -3.89
C THR A 829 26.49 16.40 -2.67
N THR A 830 27.38 17.31 -2.33
CA THR A 830 27.21 18.29 -1.24
C THR A 830 26.31 19.44 -1.69
N ASN A 831 25.41 19.90 -0.82
CA ASN A 831 24.60 21.09 -1.06
C ASN A 831 25.51 22.30 -1.32
N GLY A 832 25.18 23.09 -2.36
CA GLY A 832 26.00 24.19 -2.82
C GLY A 832 27.05 23.85 -3.87
N ASN A 833 27.08 22.57 -4.35
CA ASN A 833 28.01 22.20 -5.42
C ASN A 833 27.68 22.98 -6.72
N PRO A 834 28.66 23.60 -7.41
CA PRO A 834 28.37 24.38 -8.60
C PRO A 834 27.86 23.53 -9.76
N VAL A 835 26.80 24.00 -10.42
CA VAL A 835 26.36 23.45 -11.71
C VAL A 835 26.99 24.31 -12.82
N VAL A 836 27.70 23.63 -13.73
CA VAL A 836 28.53 24.28 -14.77
C VAL A 836 28.19 23.72 -16.16
N VAL A 837 28.69 24.33 -17.21
CA VAL A 837 28.78 23.68 -18.52
C VAL A 837 30.12 22.96 -18.64
N TRP A 838 30.15 21.78 -19.23
CA TRP A 838 31.36 20.98 -19.45
C TRP A 838 31.31 20.22 -20.77
N ASN A 839 32.45 19.71 -21.21
CA ASN A 839 32.48 18.80 -22.37
C ASN A 839 31.66 17.55 -22.06
N CYS A 840 30.78 17.16 -22.96
CA CYS A 840 29.94 15.98 -22.77
C CYS A 840 30.82 14.71 -22.66
N SER A 841 30.76 14.05 -21.52
CA SER A 841 31.56 12.87 -21.21
C SER A 841 30.70 11.60 -21.07
N GLY A 842 29.37 11.77 -20.90
CA GLY A 842 28.46 10.69 -20.54
C GLY A 842 28.56 10.22 -19.07
N ALA A 843 29.34 10.90 -18.24
CA ALA A 843 29.46 10.60 -16.83
C ALA A 843 28.18 10.88 -16.05
N ALA A 844 27.98 10.23 -14.90
CA ALA A 844 26.76 10.29 -14.11
C ALA A 844 26.35 11.72 -13.69
N ASN A 845 27.32 12.61 -13.45
CA ASN A 845 27.10 14.00 -13.11
C ASN A 845 26.63 14.89 -14.29
N GLN A 846 26.51 14.31 -15.47
CA GLN A 846 25.92 14.94 -16.67
C GLN A 846 24.63 14.24 -17.10
N GLN A 847 24.16 13.25 -16.35
CA GLN A 847 22.89 12.58 -16.59
C GLN A 847 21.82 13.26 -15.75
N TRP A 848 20.95 14.01 -16.37
CA TRP A 848 19.88 14.76 -15.75
C TRP A 848 18.54 14.11 -16.08
N SER A 849 17.75 13.82 -15.07
CA SER A 849 16.33 13.51 -15.26
C SER A 849 15.50 14.78 -15.21
N VAL A 850 14.46 14.82 -16.04
CA VAL A 850 13.49 15.92 -16.08
C VAL A 850 12.24 15.41 -15.42
N GLU A 851 11.99 15.86 -14.21
CA GLU A 851 10.91 15.33 -13.39
C GLU A 851 9.58 16.04 -13.66
N ALA A 852 8.47 15.37 -13.40
CA ALA A 852 7.13 15.95 -13.62
C ALA A 852 6.84 17.14 -12.70
N ASP A 853 7.47 17.21 -11.53
CA ASP A 853 7.40 18.36 -10.63
C ASP A 853 8.17 19.58 -11.16
N GLY A 854 8.78 19.46 -12.34
CA GLY A 854 9.58 20.49 -12.98
C GLY A 854 11.01 20.61 -12.43
N THR A 855 11.43 19.73 -11.53
CA THR A 855 12.82 19.69 -11.08
C THR A 855 13.72 19.03 -12.12
N LEU A 856 14.97 19.48 -12.20
CA LEU A 856 16.03 18.82 -12.97
C LEU A 856 16.99 18.16 -11.97
N ARG A 857 17.17 16.84 -12.06
CA ARG A 857 17.90 16.08 -11.04
C ARG A 857 19.10 15.33 -11.61
N THR A 858 20.19 15.32 -10.85
CA THR A 858 21.36 14.44 -11.08
C THR A 858 21.93 14.00 -9.74
N LEU A 859 22.48 12.79 -9.65
CA LEU A 859 23.10 12.22 -8.43
C LEU A 859 22.22 12.34 -7.17
N GLY A 860 20.89 12.27 -7.33
CA GLY A 860 19.94 12.38 -6.22
C GLY A 860 19.71 13.79 -5.68
N LYS A 861 20.16 14.82 -6.39
CA LYS A 861 20.03 16.25 -6.03
C LYS A 861 19.34 17.04 -7.12
N CYS A 862 18.79 18.19 -6.76
CA CYS A 862 18.09 19.11 -7.67
C CYS A 862 18.96 20.31 -8.09
N MET A 863 18.75 20.75 -9.32
CA MET A 863 19.28 22.02 -9.82
C MET A 863 18.58 23.19 -9.11
N ASP A 864 19.32 24.01 -8.38
CA ASP A 864 18.82 24.99 -7.45
C ASP A 864 19.36 26.41 -7.77
N ILE A 865 18.51 27.43 -7.61
CA ILE A 865 18.94 28.83 -7.66
C ILE A 865 19.44 29.22 -6.26
N THR A 866 20.73 29.53 -6.14
CA THR A 866 21.36 29.92 -4.87
C THR A 866 20.52 30.90 -4.07
N GLY A 867 20.08 30.46 -2.89
CA GLY A 867 19.30 31.31 -1.97
C GLY A 867 17.92 31.74 -2.48
N GLY A 868 17.38 31.11 -3.53
CA GLY A 868 16.08 31.43 -4.14
C GLY A 868 16.01 32.86 -4.70
N SER A 869 17.15 33.46 -5.08
CA SER A 869 17.25 34.86 -5.56
C SER A 869 16.64 35.02 -6.97
N SER A 870 16.03 36.16 -7.25
CA SER A 870 15.55 36.54 -8.59
C SER A 870 16.46 37.51 -9.32
N ALA A 871 17.65 37.80 -8.78
CA ALA A 871 18.59 38.74 -9.40
C ALA A 871 19.32 38.12 -10.59
N ASN A 872 19.50 38.87 -11.68
CA ASN A 872 20.35 38.44 -12.78
C ASN A 872 21.77 38.12 -12.29
N GLY A 873 22.35 37.06 -12.75
CA GLY A 873 23.68 36.59 -12.35
C GLY A 873 23.72 35.73 -11.10
N THR A 874 22.56 35.42 -10.50
CA THR A 874 22.50 34.45 -9.40
C THR A 874 22.93 33.07 -9.92
N LYS A 875 23.80 32.44 -9.20
CA LYS A 875 24.41 31.16 -9.57
C LYS A 875 23.46 29.98 -9.40
N ILE A 876 23.75 28.93 -10.15
CA ILE A 876 23.08 27.65 -10.04
C ILE A 876 23.98 26.67 -9.28
N GLU A 877 23.39 25.96 -8.37
CA GLU A 877 24.06 24.98 -7.53
C GLU A 877 23.22 23.70 -7.43
N LEU A 878 23.81 22.64 -6.93
CA LEU A 878 23.13 21.40 -6.60
C LEU A 878 22.68 21.48 -5.13
N TRP A 879 21.43 21.08 -4.84
CA TRP A 879 20.88 21.11 -3.49
C TRP A 879 19.96 19.93 -3.25
N ASP A 880 19.67 19.61 -1.96
CA ASP A 880 18.64 18.61 -1.64
C ASP A 880 17.32 19.00 -2.29
N CYS A 881 16.66 18.03 -2.92
CA CYS A 881 15.36 18.26 -3.53
C CYS A 881 14.33 18.55 -2.45
N SER A 882 13.79 19.76 -2.46
CA SER A 882 12.82 20.25 -1.48
C SER A 882 11.45 20.54 -2.09
N GLY A 883 11.33 20.47 -3.42
CA GLY A 883 10.14 20.93 -4.15
C GLY A 883 9.92 22.44 -4.10
N SER A 884 10.90 23.19 -3.57
CA SER A 884 10.80 24.66 -3.49
C SER A 884 10.82 25.29 -4.87
N ALA A 885 10.13 26.41 -5.04
CA ALA A 885 9.91 27.04 -6.33
C ALA A 885 11.21 27.51 -7.05
N ASN A 886 12.33 27.66 -6.31
CA ASN A 886 13.66 27.95 -6.88
C ASN A 886 14.33 26.73 -7.54
N GLN A 887 13.73 25.52 -7.41
CA GLN A 887 14.18 24.28 -8.04
C GLN A 887 13.34 23.88 -9.26
N ILE A 888 12.29 24.64 -9.59
CA ILE A 888 11.37 24.35 -10.68
C ILE A 888 11.86 24.99 -11.99
N TRP A 889 11.91 24.21 -13.06
CA TRP A 889 12.38 24.62 -14.37
C TRP A 889 11.42 24.22 -15.47
N ASN A 890 10.79 25.18 -16.11
CA ASN A 890 9.83 24.94 -17.18
C ASN A 890 10.54 25.07 -18.55
N HIS A 891 10.67 23.96 -19.26
CA HIS A 891 11.17 23.99 -20.64
C HIS A 891 10.13 24.64 -21.56
N GLN A 892 10.50 25.76 -22.15
CA GLN A 892 9.63 26.56 -23.01
C GLN A 892 9.72 26.08 -24.48
N SER A 893 8.69 26.32 -25.25
CA SER A 893 8.65 25.96 -26.69
C SER A 893 9.77 26.63 -27.53
N ASN A 894 10.38 27.69 -27.02
CA ASN A 894 11.53 28.36 -27.64
C ASN A 894 12.89 27.77 -27.22
N GLY A 895 12.90 26.70 -26.42
CA GLY A 895 14.10 26.02 -25.96
C GLY A 895 14.73 26.60 -24.68
N THR A 896 14.12 27.60 -24.03
CA THR A 896 14.63 28.11 -22.76
C THR A 896 14.12 27.31 -21.57
N LEU A 897 14.92 27.24 -20.49
CA LEU A 897 14.50 26.72 -19.18
C LEU A 897 14.16 27.91 -18.27
N LEU A 898 12.86 28.14 -18.06
CA LEU A 898 12.34 29.24 -17.23
C LEU A 898 12.11 28.75 -15.80
N ASN A 899 12.65 29.47 -14.82
CA ASN A 899 12.22 29.29 -13.44
C ASN A 899 11.05 30.24 -13.14
N PRO A 900 9.85 29.73 -12.79
CA PRO A 900 8.63 30.53 -12.61
C PRO A 900 8.73 31.52 -11.44
N GLN A 901 9.42 31.16 -10.34
CA GLN A 901 9.53 31.99 -9.15
C GLN A 901 10.35 33.28 -9.45
N SER A 902 11.49 33.10 -10.11
CA SER A 902 12.37 34.23 -10.43
C SER A 902 11.93 35.00 -11.68
N GLY A 903 11.15 34.39 -12.57
CA GLY A 903 10.84 34.90 -13.90
C GLY A 903 12.07 34.99 -14.81
N LYS A 904 13.11 34.18 -14.53
CA LYS A 904 14.40 34.19 -15.23
C LYS A 904 14.65 32.85 -15.91
N CYS A 905 15.51 32.88 -16.92
CA CYS A 905 15.94 31.70 -17.66
C CYS A 905 17.34 31.22 -17.20
N LEU A 906 17.55 29.91 -17.27
CA LEU A 906 18.88 29.33 -17.11
C LEU A 906 19.79 29.81 -18.22
N ASP A 907 20.99 30.28 -17.86
CA ASP A 907 21.89 31.03 -18.76
C ASP A 907 23.33 30.51 -18.56
N ASP A 908 23.95 30.13 -19.68
CA ASP A 908 25.40 29.93 -19.71
C ASP A 908 26.06 31.33 -19.90
N SER A 909 26.56 31.87 -18.80
CA SER A 909 27.06 33.22 -18.70
C SER A 909 27.97 33.63 -19.89
N GLY A 910 27.37 34.36 -20.84
CA GLY A 910 28.08 34.82 -22.03
C GLY A 910 28.44 33.73 -23.06
N GLY A 911 27.87 32.52 -22.95
CA GLY A 911 28.26 31.39 -23.79
C GLY A 911 29.67 30.90 -23.50
N GLY A 912 30.01 30.75 -22.24
CA GLY A 912 31.35 30.50 -21.75
C GLY A 912 31.94 29.14 -22.11
N PRO A 913 33.26 28.96 -21.92
CA PRO A 913 33.91 27.67 -22.15
C PRO A 913 33.54 26.65 -21.06
N ALA A 914 33.93 25.39 -21.26
CA ALA A 914 33.79 24.35 -20.24
C ALA A 914 34.33 24.78 -18.88
N GLY A 915 33.58 24.61 -17.81
CA GLY A 915 33.85 25.08 -16.43
C GLY A 915 33.12 26.37 -16.08
N THR A 916 32.37 26.99 -17.01
CA THR A 916 31.56 28.15 -16.71
C THR A 916 30.35 27.78 -15.87
N GLN A 917 30.21 28.41 -14.67
CA GLN A 917 29.07 28.16 -13.80
C GLN A 917 27.81 28.80 -14.38
N LEU A 918 26.72 28.06 -14.43
CA LEU A 918 25.41 28.49 -14.85
C LEU A 918 24.84 29.56 -13.88
N ILE A 919 24.03 30.43 -14.43
CA ILE A 919 23.36 31.54 -13.73
C ILE A 919 21.88 31.60 -14.17
N ILE A 920 21.08 32.38 -13.48
CA ILE A 920 19.82 32.87 -14.02
C ILE A 920 20.00 34.27 -14.63
N TRP A 921 19.32 34.53 -15.74
CA TRP A 921 19.32 35.82 -16.40
C TRP A 921 17.95 36.16 -17.00
N THR A 922 17.69 37.42 -17.29
CA THR A 922 16.48 37.82 -18.02
C THR A 922 16.34 37.00 -19.30
N CYS A 923 15.18 36.40 -19.51
CA CYS A 923 14.94 35.58 -20.68
C CYS A 923 15.02 36.37 -21.99
N THR A 924 15.95 36.01 -22.85
CA THR A 924 16.17 36.62 -24.17
C THR A 924 16.06 35.62 -25.32
N ALA A 925 16.02 34.36 -24.98
CA ALA A 925 16.10 33.25 -25.95
C ALA A 925 17.34 33.30 -26.85
N SER A 926 18.43 33.92 -26.38
CA SER A 926 19.73 33.89 -27.05
C SER A 926 20.35 32.51 -26.94
N ALA A 927 21.30 32.17 -27.81
CA ALA A 927 21.86 30.82 -27.91
C ALA A 927 22.41 30.24 -26.57
N ASN A 928 22.90 31.10 -25.67
CA ASN A 928 23.38 30.72 -24.34
C ASN A 928 22.24 30.43 -23.29
N GLN A 929 20.98 30.58 -23.70
CA GLN A 929 19.82 30.23 -22.91
C GLN A 929 18.98 29.08 -23.53
N LEU A 930 19.47 28.52 -24.64
CA LEU A 930 18.75 27.41 -25.32
C LEU A 930 19.35 26.07 -24.89
N TRP A 931 18.46 25.20 -24.44
CA TRP A 931 18.83 23.91 -23.87
C TRP A 931 18.03 22.80 -24.58
N THR A 932 18.70 21.73 -24.92
CA THR A 932 18.08 20.50 -25.41
C THR A 932 18.05 19.49 -24.26
N LEU A 933 16.88 19.03 -23.89
CA LEU A 933 16.67 18.03 -22.83
C LEU A 933 16.90 16.60 -23.35
N PRO A 934 17.13 15.59 -22.46
CA PRO A 934 17.39 14.21 -22.80
C PRO A 934 16.33 13.51 -23.65
#